data_5be1aaf4528522a0b53325d65ce8e7d2
#
_entry.id   5be1aaf4528522a0b53325d65ce8e7d2
#
_cell.length_a   1.000
_cell.length_b   1.000
_cell.length_c   1.000
_cell.angle_alpha   90.00
_cell.angle_beta   90.00
_cell.angle_gamma   90.00
#
_symmetry.space_group_name_H-M   'P 1'
#
loop_
_entity.id
_entity.type
_entity.pdbx_description
1 polymer ?
#
loop_
_entity_poly.entity_id
_entity_poly.type
_entity_poly.pdbx_seq_one_letter_code
_entity_poly.pdbx_strand_id
1 'polypeptide(L)'
;QSTITPRDGIFQWTGNTDIKQSGDKTYNLHFTANFEPDLSQLPQQGNVLFNWNNPELAVTKGEAKVSWQGADGQLNVQDLTANSPLLDVPFVFTKDGLDISWGKFYWTFDSYQPIKGFLGLSIHRAAEGLLPLSIDMNVILQTFGEMGKGEIVISGKNGEIGGGDDNNELDFELKTRGDLRYNSTVAFTNLTYHFGGIFTHPVVYFYPGSVFKMDNEQEGTKLHVRLPLDDIIIGRYGLEGRLQATLNGTTPQFENLNLKLDGNAHEFIAGIKTVFDFRDEEHKLQSVEKQATNRWDWIINGSANWKSLNTPVKMEGKGFWEADHIELNQLSAHSKEVKMKEVKMAPLSLELKDRLRWDYEEEHIRGLLQAKTDWIELAYGGRFVSPVFGLGIDGKSNFNFAGDLKAGSLGPLDVLGVYQNSVLSGEISWKEQSAKVFQSLFPQKWNWLIHEGSIKGQSKFVINTNGVKMGGELNLKGGKITMPDGEVYGLNIRFPMNYENEALQVASGKPIHISTKNIRYGALSVANGELDLFGRYPNTMKNPLILKNVKVSLFDGELTISQLTFPQSKMATLSFTNIDLAQVLALAQYNQVTLTGRANATLPFWFGHKECLICNGTLEQVGNVSIKLTDEMIKGLKKGGWTENILVDLLKEMELKNSHATVTLDPKGQMTLRASISGFNPTKRTNNPITLNYTH
;
A
#
# COMPACT_ATOMS: atom_id res chain seq x y z
N GLN A 1 -51.22 -47.36 18.66
CA GLN A 1 -51.67 -48.74 18.96
C GLN A 1 -50.49 -49.69 18.83
N SER A 2 -50.29 -50.59 19.78
CA SER A 2 -49.32 -51.67 19.67
C SER A 2 -49.96 -53.00 20.04
N THR A 3 -49.59 -54.07 19.39
CA THR A 3 -50.06 -55.41 19.64
C THR A 3 -48.93 -56.42 19.66
N ILE A 4 -48.95 -57.36 20.58
CA ILE A 4 -48.04 -58.51 20.65
C ILE A 4 -48.85 -59.74 20.28
N THR A 5 -48.37 -60.46 19.28
CA THR A 5 -49.05 -61.66 18.76
C THR A 5 -48.10 -62.85 18.71
N PRO A 6 -48.40 -63.99 19.35
CA PRO A 6 -47.61 -65.19 19.16
C PRO A 6 -47.77 -65.74 17.78
N ARG A 7 -46.64 -66.08 17.12
CA ARG A 7 -46.64 -66.63 15.77
C ARG A 7 -45.48 -67.64 15.61
N ASP A 8 -45.81 -68.88 15.35
CA ASP A 8 -44.86 -69.97 15.04
C ASP A 8 -43.71 -70.12 16.07
N GLY A 9 -44.01 -69.95 17.38
CA GLY A 9 -43.04 -70.09 18.45
C GLY A 9 -42.22 -68.82 18.80
N ILE A 10 -42.51 -67.70 18.13
CA ILE A 10 -41.95 -66.40 18.43
C ILE A 10 -43.09 -65.42 18.75
N PHE A 11 -42.75 -64.32 19.46
CA PHE A 11 -43.63 -63.19 19.67
C PHE A 11 -43.37 -62.11 18.67
N GLN A 12 -44.39 -61.69 17.95
CA GLN A 12 -44.31 -60.53 17.07
C GLN A 12 -44.95 -59.31 17.76
N TRP A 13 -44.18 -58.27 17.91
CA TRP A 13 -44.65 -57.00 18.41
C TRP A 13 -44.74 -56.00 17.26
N THR A 14 -45.94 -55.46 17.07
CA THR A 14 -46.18 -54.43 16.04
C THR A 14 -46.83 -53.20 16.71
N GLY A 15 -46.47 -52.06 16.22
CA GLY A 15 -47.05 -50.78 16.69
C GLY A 15 -47.09 -49.73 15.59
N ASN A 16 -48.09 -48.86 15.71
CA ASN A 16 -48.21 -47.68 14.85
C ASN A 16 -48.63 -46.48 15.70
N THR A 17 -47.96 -45.37 15.51
CA THR A 17 -48.21 -44.11 16.24
C THR A 17 -48.17 -42.94 15.27
N ASP A 18 -49.30 -42.22 15.21
CA ASP A 18 -49.41 -40.99 14.43
C ASP A 18 -49.47 -39.80 15.38
N ILE A 19 -48.60 -38.84 15.19
CA ILE A 19 -48.54 -37.60 15.96
C ILE A 19 -48.82 -36.46 15.01
N LYS A 20 -49.79 -35.63 15.34
CA LYS A 20 -50.11 -34.39 14.65
C LYS A 20 -49.89 -33.23 15.59
N GLN A 21 -49.12 -32.27 15.14
CA GLN A 21 -48.82 -31.07 15.91
C GLN A 21 -49.33 -29.84 15.11
N SER A 22 -49.58 -28.73 15.81
CA SER A 22 -49.97 -27.48 15.20
C SER A 22 -48.96 -27.02 14.12
N GLY A 23 -49.42 -26.41 13.00
CA GLY A 23 -48.55 -25.94 11.92
C GLY A 23 -48.24 -27.04 10.88
N ASP A 24 -49.17 -27.93 10.57
CA ASP A 24 -49.07 -28.99 9.58
C ASP A 24 -47.89 -29.97 9.79
N LYS A 25 -47.44 -30.11 11.04
CA LYS A 25 -46.39 -31.04 11.42
C LYS A 25 -47.02 -32.43 11.71
N THR A 26 -46.55 -33.42 10.98
CA THR A 26 -47.00 -34.81 11.15
C THR A 26 -45.83 -35.76 11.29
N TYR A 27 -45.96 -36.72 12.23
CA TYR A 27 -44.98 -37.77 12.45
C TYR A 27 -45.67 -39.11 12.52
N ASN A 28 -45.12 -40.10 11.85
CA ASN A 28 -45.60 -41.46 11.86
C ASN A 28 -44.47 -42.39 12.25
N LEU A 29 -44.71 -43.24 13.26
CA LEU A 29 -43.81 -44.29 13.68
C LEU A 29 -44.52 -45.64 13.49
N HIS A 30 -43.94 -46.48 12.68
CA HIS A 30 -44.36 -47.88 12.51
C HIS A 30 -43.20 -48.79 12.90
N PHE A 31 -43.46 -49.82 13.70
CA PHE A 31 -42.45 -50.79 14.05
C PHE A 31 -43.02 -52.23 14.06
N THR A 32 -42.12 -53.14 13.72
CA THR A 32 -42.35 -54.59 13.84
C THR A 32 -41.08 -55.23 14.43
N ALA A 33 -41.22 -56.03 15.44
CA ALA A 33 -40.09 -56.73 16.06
C ALA A 33 -40.50 -58.16 16.43
N ASN A 34 -39.63 -59.11 16.19
CA ASN A 34 -39.80 -60.51 16.50
C ASN A 34 -38.90 -60.91 17.64
N PHE A 35 -39.50 -61.42 18.68
CA PHE A 35 -38.81 -61.89 19.90
C PHE A 35 -38.93 -63.40 20.01
N GLU A 36 -37.88 -64.05 20.53
CA GLU A 36 -37.98 -65.38 21.04
C GLU A 36 -38.84 -65.41 22.33
N PRO A 37 -39.32 -66.58 22.75
CA PRO A 37 -40.08 -66.71 24.02
C PRO A 37 -39.35 -66.17 25.23
N ASP A 38 -38.04 -66.20 25.22
CA ASP A 38 -37.21 -65.54 26.22
C ASP A 38 -37.01 -64.06 25.87
N LEU A 39 -37.84 -63.21 26.45
CA LEU A 39 -37.80 -61.73 26.24
C LEU A 39 -36.57 -61.04 26.88
N SER A 40 -35.64 -61.80 27.44
CA SER A 40 -34.41 -61.24 28.03
C SER A 40 -33.38 -60.84 26.99
N GLN A 41 -33.54 -61.23 25.73
CA GLN A 41 -32.65 -60.90 24.64
C GLN A 41 -33.25 -59.83 23.71
N LEU A 42 -32.40 -59.13 22.96
CA LEU A 42 -32.83 -58.21 21.93
C LEU A 42 -33.66 -58.93 20.84
N PRO A 43 -34.63 -58.26 20.22
CA PRO A 43 -35.42 -58.85 19.12
C PRO A 43 -34.51 -59.41 18.04
N GLN A 44 -34.75 -60.67 17.63
CA GLN A 44 -33.95 -61.31 16.56
C GLN A 44 -34.13 -60.68 15.19
N GLN A 45 -35.28 -60.07 14.94
CA GLN A 45 -35.60 -59.39 13.71
C GLN A 45 -36.50 -58.20 14.03
N GLY A 46 -36.26 -57.07 13.37
CA GLY A 46 -37.12 -55.92 13.51
C GLY A 46 -37.00 -54.96 12.37
N ASN A 47 -38.02 -54.14 12.28
CA ASN A 47 -38.11 -53.05 11.30
C ASN A 47 -38.82 -51.87 12.01
N VAL A 48 -38.17 -50.72 12.02
CA VAL A 48 -38.73 -49.47 12.55
C VAL A 48 -38.73 -48.48 11.40
N LEU A 49 -39.88 -47.91 11.09
CA LEU A 49 -40.08 -46.90 10.09
C LEU A 49 -40.60 -45.62 10.77
N PHE A 50 -39.87 -44.54 10.59
CA PHE A 50 -40.25 -43.23 11.09
C PHE A 50 -40.33 -42.24 9.93
N ASN A 51 -41.52 -41.69 9.71
CA ASN A 51 -41.76 -40.66 8.69
C ASN A 51 -42.08 -39.33 9.38
N TRP A 52 -41.59 -38.25 8.81
CA TRP A 52 -41.92 -36.90 9.28
C TRP A 52 -42.29 -35.99 8.12
N ASN A 53 -43.16 -35.05 8.41
CA ASN A 53 -43.47 -33.90 7.56
C ASN A 53 -43.46 -32.68 8.53
N ASN A 54 -42.45 -31.85 8.42
CA ASN A 54 -42.29 -30.66 9.24
C ASN A 54 -41.65 -29.53 8.42
N PRO A 55 -42.43 -28.49 8.08
CA PRO A 55 -41.94 -27.36 7.26
C PRO A 55 -40.80 -26.54 7.87
N GLU A 56 -40.59 -26.66 9.19
CA GLU A 56 -39.55 -25.94 9.90
C GLU A 56 -38.16 -26.62 9.85
N LEU A 57 -38.14 -27.89 9.43
CA LEU A 57 -36.90 -28.63 9.27
C LEU A 57 -36.27 -28.41 7.90
N ALA A 58 -34.94 -28.42 7.82
CA ALA A 58 -34.19 -28.36 6.57
C ALA A 58 -34.60 -29.47 5.62
N VAL A 59 -34.88 -30.67 6.12
CA VAL A 59 -35.54 -31.77 5.40
C VAL A 59 -36.99 -31.79 5.81
N THR A 60 -37.82 -31.13 5.00
CA THR A 60 -39.24 -30.95 5.31
C THR A 60 -40.05 -32.25 5.34
N LYS A 61 -39.72 -33.20 4.49
CA LYS A 61 -40.33 -34.54 4.45
C LYS A 61 -39.24 -35.60 4.40
N GLY A 62 -39.19 -36.46 5.38
CA GLY A 62 -38.21 -37.51 5.44
C GLY A 62 -38.71 -38.83 5.96
N GLU A 63 -37.93 -39.85 5.75
CA GLU A 63 -38.12 -41.21 6.19
C GLU A 63 -36.82 -41.72 6.83
N ALA A 64 -36.92 -42.30 8.04
CA ALA A 64 -35.87 -43.05 8.67
C ALA A 64 -36.30 -44.50 8.87
N LYS A 65 -35.52 -45.45 8.37
CA LYS A 65 -35.77 -46.88 8.45
C LYS A 65 -34.63 -47.61 9.13
N VAL A 66 -34.90 -48.29 10.20
CA VAL A 66 -33.98 -49.22 10.87
C VAL A 66 -34.51 -50.64 10.65
N SER A 67 -33.69 -51.51 10.14
CA SER A 67 -34.04 -52.93 10.00
C SER A 67 -32.84 -53.78 10.46
N TRP A 68 -33.13 -54.90 11.12
CA TRP A 68 -32.10 -55.84 11.57
C TRP A 68 -32.61 -57.28 11.50
N GLN A 69 -31.67 -58.20 11.30
CA GLN A 69 -31.87 -59.61 11.37
C GLN A 69 -30.69 -60.29 12.06
N GLY A 70 -30.92 -60.93 13.21
CA GLY A 70 -29.84 -61.37 14.04
C GLY A 70 -28.99 -60.21 14.54
N ALA A 71 -27.71 -60.33 14.34
CA ALA A 71 -26.74 -59.26 14.70
C ALA A 71 -26.64 -58.12 13.65
N ASP A 72 -26.99 -58.40 12.40
CA ASP A 72 -26.81 -57.46 11.26
C ASP A 72 -27.99 -56.52 11.15
N GLY A 73 -27.70 -55.23 11.03
CA GLY A 73 -28.69 -54.17 10.86
C GLY A 73 -28.30 -53.12 9.83
N GLN A 74 -29.33 -52.34 9.45
CA GLN A 74 -29.21 -51.23 8.51
C GLN A 74 -30.07 -50.05 8.95
N LEU A 75 -29.47 -48.88 9.03
CA LEU A 75 -30.17 -47.61 9.17
C LEU A 75 -30.12 -46.84 7.84
N ASN A 76 -31.26 -46.48 7.32
CA ASN A 76 -31.40 -45.64 6.15
C ASN A 76 -32.23 -44.41 6.51
N VAL A 77 -31.79 -43.25 6.07
CA VAL A 77 -32.55 -42.00 6.18
C VAL A 77 -32.58 -41.34 4.83
N GLN A 78 -33.73 -40.89 4.39
CA GLN A 78 -33.95 -40.26 3.11
C GLN A 78 -34.69 -38.95 3.20
N ASP A 79 -34.33 -38.01 2.36
CA ASP A 79 -35.13 -36.85 2.04
C ASP A 79 -36.13 -37.23 0.95
N LEU A 80 -37.43 -37.32 1.30
CA LEU A 80 -38.48 -37.69 0.40
C LEU A 80 -38.84 -36.57 -0.60
N THR A 81 -38.49 -35.31 -0.28
CA THR A 81 -38.74 -34.18 -1.16
C THR A 81 -37.73 -34.15 -2.29
N ALA A 82 -36.44 -34.29 -1.96
CA ALA A 82 -35.36 -34.33 -2.93
C ALA A 82 -35.08 -35.72 -3.51
N ASN A 83 -35.74 -36.74 -2.98
CA ASN A 83 -35.50 -38.16 -3.29
C ASN A 83 -34.02 -38.54 -3.22
N SER A 84 -33.37 -38.07 -2.13
CA SER A 84 -31.94 -38.28 -1.91
C SER A 84 -31.65 -38.97 -0.58
N PRO A 85 -30.65 -39.88 -0.54
CA PRO A 85 -30.23 -40.51 0.72
C PRO A 85 -29.56 -39.47 1.61
N LEU A 86 -29.82 -39.55 2.93
CA LEU A 86 -29.13 -38.76 3.96
C LEU A 86 -28.21 -39.63 4.81
N LEU A 87 -28.63 -40.84 5.14
CA LEU A 87 -27.83 -41.82 5.88
C LEU A 87 -28.00 -43.21 5.24
N ASP A 88 -26.94 -43.95 5.18
CA ASP A 88 -26.91 -45.36 4.80
C ASP A 88 -25.81 -46.04 5.68
N VAL A 89 -26.27 -46.61 6.78
CA VAL A 89 -25.39 -47.06 7.88
C VAL A 89 -25.69 -48.53 8.22
N PRO A 90 -24.87 -49.46 7.71
CA PRO A 90 -24.87 -50.84 8.17
C PRO A 90 -24.27 -50.92 9.58
N PHE A 91 -24.86 -51.66 10.44
CA PHE A 91 -24.37 -51.89 11.79
C PHE A 91 -24.45 -53.37 12.19
N VAL A 92 -23.61 -53.73 13.16
CA VAL A 92 -23.62 -55.10 13.74
C VAL A 92 -23.72 -54.98 15.23
N PHE A 93 -24.72 -55.67 15.84
CA PHE A 93 -24.78 -55.84 17.26
C PHE A 93 -23.78 -56.92 17.71
N THR A 94 -22.95 -56.58 18.66
CA THR A 94 -22.06 -57.50 19.31
C THR A 94 -22.60 -57.85 20.70
N LYS A 95 -22.03 -58.83 21.38
CA LYS A 95 -22.44 -59.21 22.72
C LYS A 95 -22.36 -58.06 23.72
N ASP A 96 -21.40 -57.17 23.51
CA ASP A 96 -21.09 -56.11 24.45
C ASP A 96 -21.28 -54.69 23.83
N GLY A 97 -21.78 -54.57 22.57
CA GLY A 97 -21.93 -53.27 21.95
C GLY A 97 -22.47 -53.26 20.53
N LEU A 98 -22.07 -52.26 19.80
CA LEU A 98 -22.47 -51.95 18.42
C LEU A 98 -21.27 -51.53 17.57
N ASP A 99 -21.14 -52.12 16.40
CA ASP A 99 -20.10 -51.80 15.42
C ASP A 99 -20.70 -51.27 14.12
N ILE A 100 -20.21 -50.15 13.65
CA ILE A 100 -20.46 -49.56 12.33
C ILE A 100 -19.12 -49.51 11.57
N SER A 101 -18.91 -50.42 10.61
CA SER A 101 -17.66 -50.45 9.87
C SER A 101 -17.53 -49.32 8.86
N TRP A 102 -18.61 -49.09 8.09
CA TRP A 102 -18.67 -48.04 7.08
C TRP A 102 -20.13 -47.58 6.86
N GLY A 103 -20.53 -46.58 7.60
CA GLY A 103 -21.76 -45.84 7.32
C GLY A 103 -21.49 -44.69 6.34
N LYS A 104 -22.44 -44.43 5.48
CA LYS A 104 -22.39 -43.28 4.58
C LYS A 104 -23.38 -42.24 5.06
N PHE A 105 -23.01 -40.99 4.96
CA PHE A 105 -23.93 -39.88 5.20
C PHE A 105 -23.79 -38.81 4.15
N TYR A 106 -24.91 -38.08 3.87
CA TYR A 106 -25.02 -37.07 2.85
C TYR A 106 -25.81 -35.89 3.41
N TRP A 107 -25.11 -34.79 3.64
CA TRP A 107 -25.71 -33.55 4.11
C TRP A 107 -25.71 -32.56 2.95
N THR A 108 -26.61 -32.76 2.01
CA THR A 108 -26.61 -32.07 0.72
C THR A 108 -27.73 -31.04 0.55
N PHE A 109 -28.58 -30.88 1.58
CA PHE A 109 -29.66 -29.90 1.60
C PHE A 109 -29.19 -28.47 1.86
N ASP A 110 -28.00 -28.28 2.35
CA ASP A 110 -27.33 -26.99 2.38
C ASP A 110 -26.49 -26.83 1.10
N SER A 111 -26.99 -26.04 0.15
CA SER A 111 -26.30 -25.80 -1.13
C SER A 111 -25.00 -25.01 -0.96
N TYR A 112 -24.89 -24.21 0.10
CA TYR A 112 -23.70 -23.41 0.39
C TYR A 112 -22.53 -24.28 0.85
N GLN A 113 -22.80 -25.29 1.70
CA GLN A 113 -21.81 -26.19 2.24
C GLN A 113 -22.28 -27.64 2.28
N PRO A 114 -22.49 -28.31 1.14
CA PRO A 114 -22.84 -29.71 1.12
C PRO A 114 -21.69 -30.59 1.62
N ILE A 115 -22.01 -31.55 2.46
CA ILE A 115 -21.09 -32.51 3.08
C ILE A 115 -21.52 -33.92 2.78
N LYS A 116 -20.59 -34.77 2.41
CA LYS A 116 -20.77 -36.22 2.35
C LYS A 116 -19.63 -36.91 3.06
N GLY A 117 -19.83 -38.12 3.52
CA GLY A 117 -18.74 -38.80 4.18
C GLY A 117 -19.03 -40.22 4.62
N PHE A 118 -18.09 -40.73 5.40
CA PHE A 118 -18.12 -42.08 5.93
C PHE A 118 -17.99 -42.02 7.46
N LEU A 119 -18.71 -42.89 8.14
CA LEU A 119 -18.68 -43.05 9.58
C LEU A 119 -18.32 -44.49 9.93
N GLY A 120 -17.22 -44.68 10.62
CA GLY A 120 -16.89 -45.90 11.37
C GLY A 120 -17.04 -45.64 12.87
N LEU A 121 -17.74 -46.47 13.56
CA LEU A 121 -18.01 -46.32 14.98
C LEU A 121 -18.08 -47.70 15.68
N SER A 122 -17.40 -47.83 16.78
CA SER A 122 -17.43 -49.03 17.62
C SER A 122 -17.71 -48.61 19.05
N ILE A 123 -18.83 -49.04 19.63
CA ILE A 123 -19.25 -48.72 20.99
C ILE A 123 -19.42 -50.01 21.77
N HIS A 124 -18.66 -50.17 22.84
CA HIS A 124 -18.71 -51.35 23.68
C HIS A 124 -18.77 -50.98 25.16
N ARG A 125 -19.29 -51.86 26.00
CA ARG A 125 -19.23 -51.71 27.45
C ARG A 125 -17.77 -51.85 27.90
N ALA A 126 -17.30 -50.89 28.68
CA ALA A 126 -15.95 -50.92 29.23
C ALA A 126 -15.86 -51.81 30.52
N ALA A 127 -17.00 -52.03 31.18
CA ALA A 127 -17.11 -52.81 32.45
C ALA A 127 -18.46 -53.47 32.59
N GLU A 128 -18.68 -54.26 33.68
CA GLU A 128 -19.96 -54.79 34.05
C GLU A 128 -20.92 -53.62 34.44
N GLY A 129 -21.86 -53.31 33.58
CA GLY A 129 -22.83 -52.21 33.74
C GLY A 129 -23.19 -51.55 32.43
N LEU A 130 -24.08 -50.52 32.49
CA LEU A 130 -24.46 -49.75 31.31
C LEU A 130 -23.43 -48.68 30.94
N LEU A 131 -22.69 -48.19 31.91
CA LEU A 131 -21.67 -47.14 31.76
C LEU A 131 -20.43 -47.51 32.57
N PRO A 132 -19.22 -47.07 32.23
CA PRO A 132 -18.89 -46.33 30.99
C PRO A 132 -18.90 -47.20 29.73
N LEU A 133 -19.12 -46.55 28.58
CA LEU A 133 -18.98 -47.16 27.28
C LEU A 133 -17.62 -46.79 26.68
N SER A 134 -16.90 -47.76 26.12
CA SER A 134 -15.74 -47.52 25.28
C SER A 134 -16.17 -47.18 23.86
N ILE A 135 -15.56 -46.19 23.24
CA ILE A 135 -15.86 -45.76 21.89
C ILE A 135 -14.60 -45.60 21.03
N ASP A 136 -14.60 -46.27 19.90
CA ASP A 136 -13.65 -46.00 18.82
C ASP A 136 -14.41 -45.40 17.65
N MET A 137 -13.85 -44.40 17.01
CA MET A 137 -14.49 -43.75 15.86
C MET A 137 -13.50 -43.42 14.74
N ASN A 138 -14.01 -43.42 13.51
CA ASN A 138 -13.33 -42.93 12.33
C ASN A 138 -14.36 -42.28 11.42
N VAL A 139 -14.31 -40.97 11.29
CA VAL A 139 -15.21 -40.18 10.48
C VAL A 139 -14.44 -39.43 9.43
N ILE A 140 -14.86 -39.57 8.18
CA ILE A 140 -14.29 -38.85 7.03
C ILE A 140 -15.40 -37.98 6.46
N LEU A 141 -15.25 -36.67 6.52
CA LEU A 141 -16.15 -35.67 5.96
C LEU A 141 -15.51 -35.05 4.73
N GLN A 142 -16.25 -34.96 3.64
CA GLN A 142 -15.84 -34.26 2.43
C GLN A 142 -16.77 -33.10 2.15
N THR A 143 -16.21 -31.89 2.08
CA THR A 143 -16.93 -30.66 1.71
C THR A 143 -16.71 -30.36 0.23
N PHE A 144 -17.72 -29.87 -0.47
CA PHE A 144 -17.66 -29.61 -1.91
C PHE A 144 -18.54 -28.44 -2.38
N GLY A 145 -18.97 -27.57 -1.47
CA GLY A 145 -19.77 -26.39 -1.74
C GLY A 145 -18.96 -25.13 -2.11
N GLU A 146 -19.61 -23.98 -2.07
CA GLU A 146 -19.03 -22.68 -2.42
C GLU A 146 -17.84 -22.27 -1.54
N MET A 147 -17.81 -22.70 -0.29
CA MET A 147 -16.67 -22.47 0.61
C MET A 147 -15.43 -23.31 0.26
N GLY A 148 -15.50 -24.16 -0.75
CA GLY A 148 -14.38 -24.94 -1.25
C GLY A 148 -14.50 -26.44 -0.99
N LYS A 149 -13.52 -27.17 -1.51
CA LYS A 149 -13.37 -28.61 -1.32
C LYS A 149 -12.44 -28.88 -0.16
N GLY A 150 -12.88 -29.66 0.79
CA GLY A 150 -12.09 -30.04 1.96
C GLY A 150 -12.36 -31.49 2.36
N GLU A 151 -11.44 -32.05 3.16
CA GLU A 151 -11.60 -33.33 3.80
C GLU A 151 -11.33 -33.19 5.29
N ILE A 152 -12.23 -33.70 6.08
CA ILE A 152 -12.15 -33.74 7.52
C ILE A 152 -12.03 -35.21 7.94
N VAL A 153 -10.93 -35.58 8.57
CA VAL A 153 -10.77 -36.91 9.13
C VAL A 153 -10.73 -36.81 10.64
N ILE A 154 -11.70 -37.43 11.30
CA ILE A 154 -11.76 -37.52 12.74
C ILE A 154 -11.57 -38.98 13.12
N SER A 155 -10.49 -39.30 13.80
CA SER A 155 -10.23 -40.65 14.28
C SER A 155 -9.99 -40.64 15.78
N GLY A 156 -10.57 -41.58 16.49
CA GLY A 156 -10.43 -41.73 17.92
C GLY A 156 -10.38 -43.18 18.33
N LYS A 157 -9.57 -43.49 19.34
CA LYS A 157 -9.49 -44.81 19.95
C LYS A 157 -9.50 -44.68 21.47
N ASN A 158 -10.12 -45.68 22.13
CA ASN A 158 -10.20 -45.75 23.58
C ASN A 158 -10.88 -44.52 24.22
N GLY A 159 -11.87 -43.95 23.55
CA GLY A 159 -12.76 -42.95 24.16
C GLY A 159 -13.69 -43.61 25.19
N GLU A 160 -14.16 -42.87 26.18
CA GLU A 160 -15.10 -43.31 27.19
C GLU A 160 -16.31 -42.40 27.21
N ILE A 161 -17.48 -42.99 27.37
CA ILE A 161 -18.73 -42.27 27.58
C ILE A 161 -19.26 -42.64 28.97
N GLY A 162 -19.48 -41.65 29.86
CA GLY A 162 -20.10 -41.84 31.17
C GLY A 162 -19.16 -42.39 32.25
N GLY A 163 -17.94 -41.82 32.37
CA GLY A 163 -16.93 -42.19 33.35
C GLY A 163 -16.64 -41.17 34.45
N GLY A 164 -17.43 -40.11 34.61
CA GLY A 164 -17.19 -39.06 35.58
C GLY A 164 -17.54 -39.37 37.01
N ASP A 165 -16.80 -38.76 37.96
CA ASP A 165 -16.96 -38.93 39.41
C ASP A 165 -18.29 -38.37 40.00
N ASP A 166 -19.01 -37.51 39.25
CA ASP A 166 -20.28 -36.96 39.68
C ASP A 166 -21.47 -37.67 39.01
N ASN A 167 -22.27 -38.30 39.83
CA ASN A 167 -23.39 -39.19 39.49
C ASN A 167 -24.51 -38.59 38.60
N ASN A 168 -24.39 -37.37 38.10
CA ASN A 168 -25.40 -36.68 37.30
C ASN A 168 -24.95 -36.15 35.95
N GLU A 169 -23.70 -36.25 35.58
CA GLU A 169 -23.18 -35.78 34.28
C GLU A 169 -22.70 -36.95 33.44
N LEU A 170 -23.24 -37.08 32.24
CA LEU A 170 -22.71 -37.93 31.20
C LEU A 170 -21.43 -37.26 30.67
N ASP A 171 -20.31 -37.59 31.31
CA ASP A 171 -19.01 -37.19 30.76
C ASP A 171 -18.68 -38.04 29.54
N PHE A 172 -18.62 -37.35 28.44
CA PHE A 172 -18.17 -37.94 27.17
C PHE A 172 -16.73 -37.49 26.92
N GLU A 173 -15.79 -38.35 27.25
CA GLU A 173 -14.39 -38.14 26.91
C GLU A 173 -14.10 -38.81 25.55
N LEU A 174 -13.90 -38.04 24.53
CA LEU A 174 -13.45 -38.47 23.23
C LEU A 174 -12.02 -37.97 22.99
N LYS A 175 -11.05 -38.84 23.21
CA LYS A 175 -9.65 -38.57 22.86
C LYS A 175 -9.43 -39.01 21.43
N THR A 176 -9.34 -38.04 20.51
CA THR A 176 -9.01 -38.33 19.14
C THR A 176 -7.71 -37.67 18.75
N ARG A 177 -6.94 -38.34 17.89
CA ARG A 177 -5.76 -37.78 17.25
C ARG A 177 -6.00 -37.83 15.74
N GLY A 178 -5.97 -36.69 15.09
CA GLY A 178 -6.18 -36.62 13.65
C GLY A 178 -5.83 -35.28 13.07
N ASP A 179 -5.88 -35.22 11.77
CA ASP A 179 -5.76 -33.98 11.00
C ASP A 179 -7.14 -33.61 10.46
N LEU A 180 -7.54 -32.38 10.68
CA LEU A 180 -8.72 -31.78 10.08
C LEU A 180 -8.25 -30.89 8.94
N ARG A 181 -8.61 -31.21 7.68
CA ARG A 181 -8.31 -30.38 6.52
C ARG A 181 -9.61 -29.89 5.91
N TYR A 182 -9.78 -28.58 5.88
CA TYR A 182 -10.92 -27.93 5.26
C TYR A 182 -10.72 -27.82 3.72
N ASN A 183 -9.52 -27.42 3.33
CA ASN A 183 -9.02 -27.39 1.96
C ASN A 183 -7.48 -27.49 1.98
N SER A 184 -6.81 -27.32 0.84
CA SER A 184 -5.33 -27.36 0.80
C SER A 184 -4.66 -26.25 1.61
N THR A 185 -5.38 -25.20 1.99
CA THR A 185 -4.86 -24.00 2.68
C THR A 185 -5.20 -23.94 4.16
N VAL A 186 -6.25 -24.65 4.61
CA VAL A 186 -6.70 -24.64 6.00
C VAL A 186 -6.64 -26.04 6.60
N ALA A 187 -5.88 -26.21 7.66
CA ALA A 187 -5.74 -27.48 8.34
C ALA A 187 -5.55 -27.33 9.85
N PHE A 188 -6.15 -28.26 10.62
CA PHE A 188 -5.77 -28.52 12.00
C PHE A 188 -4.88 -29.77 11.99
N THR A 189 -3.70 -29.68 12.57
CA THR A 189 -2.75 -30.80 12.64
C THR A 189 -2.50 -31.21 14.06
N ASN A 190 -2.29 -32.52 14.29
CA ASN A 190 -2.17 -33.11 15.62
C ASN A 190 -3.34 -32.77 16.55
N LEU A 191 -4.54 -32.68 15.96
CA LEU A 191 -5.75 -32.36 16.72
C LEU A 191 -6.02 -33.49 17.72
N THR A 192 -5.81 -33.23 18.98
CA THR A 192 -6.18 -34.10 20.07
C THR A 192 -7.11 -33.32 21.00
N TYR A 193 -8.31 -33.79 21.20
CA TYR A 193 -9.29 -33.06 21.98
C TYR A 193 -10.00 -33.99 22.97
N HIS A 194 -10.44 -33.37 24.07
CA HIS A 194 -11.34 -33.93 25.04
C HIS A 194 -12.67 -33.19 24.91
N PHE A 195 -13.73 -33.94 24.84
CA PHE A 195 -15.09 -33.42 24.78
C PHE A 195 -15.84 -33.92 26.02
N GLY A 196 -16.26 -33.01 26.88
CA GLY A 196 -16.93 -33.35 28.13
C GLY A 196 -18.21 -32.56 28.36
N GLY A 197 -19.06 -33.02 29.26
CA GLY A 197 -20.25 -32.30 29.73
C GLY A 197 -21.34 -32.04 28.70
N ILE A 198 -21.58 -32.95 27.74
CA ILE A 198 -22.44 -32.77 26.57
C ILE A 198 -23.81 -32.14 26.87
N PHE A 199 -24.40 -32.49 27.99
CA PHE A 199 -25.79 -32.09 28.29
C PHE A 199 -25.92 -30.84 29.15
N THR A 200 -24.95 -30.58 30.03
CA THR A 200 -25.00 -29.46 30.95
C THR A 200 -23.99 -28.35 30.65
N HIS A 201 -22.74 -28.71 30.49
CA HIS A 201 -21.64 -27.76 30.23
C HIS A 201 -20.68 -28.31 29.16
N PRO A 202 -21.05 -28.34 27.88
CA PRO A 202 -20.21 -28.87 26.82
C PRO A 202 -18.92 -28.06 26.73
N VAL A 203 -17.79 -28.75 26.90
CA VAL A 203 -16.45 -28.16 26.85
C VAL A 203 -15.53 -29.03 26.01
N VAL A 204 -14.78 -28.40 25.10
CA VAL A 204 -13.73 -29.05 24.31
C VAL A 204 -12.38 -28.52 24.75
N TYR A 205 -11.53 -29.44 25.19
CA TYR A 205 -10.12 -29.16 25.50
C TYR A 205 -9.24 -29.69 24.38
N PHE A 206 -8.16 -28.97 24.10
CA PHE A 206 -7.14 -29.41 23.18
C PHE A 206 -5.88 -29.85 23.94
N TYR A 207 -5.34 -31.00 23.57
CA TYR A 207 -4.10 -31.50 24.19
C TYR A 207 -2.87 -30.82 23.56
N PRO A 208 -1.71 -30.84 24.28
CA PRO A 208 -0.47 -30.24 23.82
C PRO A 208 -0.07 -30.70 22.41
N GLY A 209 0.30 -29.74 21.57
CA GLY A 209 0.70 -29.98 20.18
C GLY A 209 -0.41 -29.82 19.14
N SER A 210 -1.67 -29.59 19.57
CA SER A 210 -2.77 -29.26 18.65
C SER A 210 -2.58 -27.88 18.04
N VAL A 211 -2.67 -27.77 16.74
CA VAL A 211 -2.39 -26.51 16.00
C VAL A 211 -3.36 -26.31 14.85
N PHE A 212 -3.93 -25.12 14.77
CA PHE A 212 -4.59 -24.63 13.55
C PHE A 212 -3.55 -23.99 12.62
N LYS A 213 -3.61 -24.32 11.32
CA LYS A 213 -2.76 -23.75 10.28
C LYS A 213 -3.64 -23.27 9.12
N MET A 214 -3.26 -22.13 8.57
CA MET A 214 -3.87 -21.59 7.35
C MET A 214 -2.78 -21.03 6.46
N ASP A 215 -2.76 -21.47 5.22
CA ASP A 215 -1.85 -21.00 4.19
C ASP A 215 -2.64 -20.21 3.14
N ASN A 216 -2.16 -19.04 2.78
CA ASN A 216 -2.70 -18.25 1.69
C ASN A 216 -1.59 -18.00 0.67
N GLU A 217 -1.76 -18.57 -0.53
CA GLU A 217 -0.88 -18.33 -1.67
C GLU A 217 -1.68 -17.68 -2.80
N GLN A 218 -1.42 -16.40 -3.02
CA GLN A 218 -1.91 -15.62 -4.15
C GLN A 218 -0.72 -14.97 -4.83
N GLU A 219 -0.93 -14.44 -6.02
CA GLU A 219 0.14 -13.77 -6.77
C GLU A 219 0.84 -12.68 -5.94
N GLY A 220 2.12 -12.86 -5.66
CA GLY A 220 2.94 -11.96 -4.84
C GLY A 220 2.73 -12.04 -3.32
N THR A 221 1.83 -12.91 -2.84
CA THR A 221 1.52 -13.07 -1.42
C THR A 221 1.67 -14.52 -1.00
N LYS A 222 2.46 -14.79 0.05
CA LYS A 222 2.58 -16.09 0.72
C LYS A 222 2.50 -15.86 2.22
N LEU A 223 1.38 -16.23 2.81
CA LEU A 223 1.13 -16.03 4.24
C LEU A 223 0.81 -17.37 4.90
N HIS A 224 1.41 -17.61 6.06
CA HIS A 224 1.22 -18.76 6.90
C HIS A 224 0.74 -18.32 8.27
N VAL A 225 -0.47 -18.69 8.62
CA VAL A 225 -1.05 -18.48 9.95
C VAL A 225 -0.91 -19.76 10.75
N ARG A 226 -0.48 -19.63 11.98
CA ARG A 226 -0.39 -20.74 12.94
C ARG A 226 -1.00 -20.30 14.26
N LEU A 227 -1.88 -21.14 14.79
CA LEU A 227 -2.60 -20.94 16.04
C LEU A 227 -2.47 -22.20 16.91
N PRO A 228 -1.57 -22.24 17.92
CA PRO A 228 -1.55 -23.29 18.90
C PRO A 228 -2.85 -23.30 19.70
N LEU A 229 -3.37 -24.50 20.01
CA LEU A 229 -4.64 -24.68 20.68
C LEU A 229 -4.48 -25.16 22.13
N ASP A 230 -3.26 -25.33 22.61
CA ASP A 230 -2.93 -25.96 23.89
C ASP A 230 -3.55 -25.26 25.11
N ASP A 231 -3.67 -23.93 25.03
CA ASP A 231 -4.18 -23.09 26.12
C ASP A 231 -5.63 -22.61 25.87
N ILE A 232 -6.35 -23.25 24.95
CA ILE A 232 -7.68 -22.87 24.53
C ILE A 232 -8.70 -23.93 24.94
N ILE A 233 -9.83 -23.44 25.41
CA ILE A 233 -11.02 -24.24 25.74
C ILE A 233 -12.15 -23.70 24.85
N ILE A 234 -12.90 -24.60 24.22
CA ILE A 234 -14.17 -24.25 23.59
C ILE A 234 -15.28 -24.59 24.56
N GLY A 235 -15.88 -23.56 25.15
CA GLY A 235 -17.03 -23.68 26.02
C GLY A 235 -18.34 -23.43 25.28
N ARG A 236 -19.46 -23.53 26.02
CA ARG A 236 -20.81 -23.29 25.48
C ARG A 236 -20.98 -21.93 24.81
N TYR A 237 -20.24 -20.91 25.26
CA TYR A 237 -20.40 -19.53 24.80
C TYR A 237 -19.25 -19.03 23.92
N GLY A 238 -18.28 -19.89 23.65
CA GLY A 238 -17.15 -19.53 22.77
C GLY A 238 -15.78 -19.99 23.25
N LEU A 239 -14.75 -19.40 22.72
CA LEU A 239 -13.35 -19.67 23.04
C LEU A 239 -12.95 -18.99 24.35
N GLU A 240 -12.32 -19.75 25.22
CA GLU A 240 -11.75 -19.31 26.49
C GLU A 240 -10.25 -19.63 26.53
N GLY A 241 -9.49 -18.77 27.20
CA GLY A 241 -8.07 -19.00 27.45
C GLY A 241 -7.12 -18.14 26.65
N ARG A 242 -5.86 -18.53 26.62
CA ARG A 242 -4.80 -17.80 25.94
C ARG A 242 -4.73 -18.16 24.47
N LEU A 243 -5.16 -17.24 23.63
CA LEU A 243 -5.16 -17.39 22.18
C LEU A 243 -3.93 -16.72 21.58
N GLN A 244 -3.07 -17.51 20.93
CA GLN A 244 -1.85 -17.05 20.29
C GLN A 244 -1.94 -17.27 18.78
N ALA A 245 -1.69 -16.26 17.98
CA ALA A 245 -1.60 -16.37 16.53
C ALA A 245 -0.25 -15.90 16.02
N THR A 246 0.35 -16.66 15.13
CA THR A 246 1.56 -16.24 14.41
C THR A 246 1.24 -16.15 12.93
N LEU A 247 1.65 -15.05 12.30
CA LEU A 247 1.57 -14.82 10.87
C LEU A 247 2.97 -14.62 10.32
N ASN A 248 3.38 -15.51 9.43
CA ASN A 248 4.67 -15.44 8.75
C ASN A 248 4.48 -15.41 7.24
N GLY A 249 5.39 -14.74 6.55
CA GLY A 249 5.35 -14.80 5.09
C GLY A 249 5.89 -13.59 4.36
N THR A 250 5.35 -13.39 3.18
CA THR A 250 5.77 -12.33 2.25
C THR A 250 4.53 -11.74 1.59
N THR A 251 4.52 -10.42 1.43
CA THR A 251 3.52 -9.67 0.67
C THR A 251 4.20 -8.86 -0.43
N PRO A 252 3.48 -8.24 -1.35
CA PRO A 252 4.07 -7.33 -2.32
C PRO A 252 4.91 -6.21 -1.69
N GLN A 253 4.54 -5.73 -0.49
CA GLN A 253 5.21 -4.63 0.21
C GLN A 253 6.27 -5.09 1.21
N PHE A 254 6.10 -6.28 1.79
CA PHE A 254 6.94 -6.76 2.90
C PHE A 254 7.52 -8.14 2.64
N GLU A 255 8.78 -8.32 3.03
CA GLU A 255 9.46 -9.62 3.12
C GLU A 255 9.70 -9.98 4.58
N ASN A 256 9.85 -11.28 4.83
CA ASN A 256 10.14 -11.81 6.17
C ASN A 256 9.17 -11.26 7.23
N LEU A 257 7.89 -11.16 6.84
CA LEU A 257 6.84 -10.78 7.76
C LEU A 257 6.73 -11.82 8.87
N ASN A 258 6.81 -11.37 10.10
CA ASN A 258 6.63 -12.21 11.29
C ASN A 258 5.85 -11.39 12.31
N LEU A 259 4.57 -11.71 12.45
CA LEU A 259 3.67 -11.09 13.42
C LEU A 259 3.21 -12.13 14.42
N LYS A 260 3.20 -11.76 15.69
CA LYS A 260 2.66 -12.56 16.78
C LYS A 260 1.60 -11.76 17.51
N LEU A 261 0.40 -12.31 17.59
CA LEU A 261 -0.67 -11.84 18.47
C LEU A 261 -0.76 -12.81 19.64
N ASP A 262 -0.85 -12.28 20.84
CA ASP A 262 -0.88 -13.08 22.09
C ASP A 262 -1.80 -12.41 23.09
N GLY A 263 -2.80 -13.10 23.58
CA GLY A 263 -3.72 -12.55 24.54
C GLY A 263 -4.83 -13.51 24.96
N ASN A 264 -5.70 -13.04 25.83
CA ASN A 264 -6.76 -13.85 26.42
C ASN A 264 -8.09 -13.65 25.70
N ALA A 265 -8.75 -14.76 25.40
CA ALA A 265 -10.10 -14.82 24.88
C ALA A 265 -11.10 -15.12 26.00
N HIS A 266 -12.25 -14.47 25.96
CA HIS A 266 -13.38 -14.69 26.89
C HIS A 266 -14.65 -14.87 26.09
N GLU A 267 -15.20 -16.08 26.11
CA GLU A 267 -16.42 -16.45 25.35
C GLU A 267 -16.37 -15.95 23.90
N PHE A 268 -15.17 -15.99 23.29
CA PHE A 268 -14.88 -15.33 22.00
C PHE A 268 -15.35 -16.20 20.82
N ILE A 269 -16.15 -15.61 19.94
CA ILE A 269 -16.56 -16.20 18.67
C ILE A 269 -16.33 -15.15 17.57
N ALA A 270 -15.33 -15.39 16.73
CA ALA A 270 -14.96 -14.45 15.67
C ALA A 270 -16.08 -14.27 14.62
N GLY A 271 -16.53 -13.04 14.42
CA GLY A 271 -17.41 -12.67 13.33
C GLY A 271 -18.83 -13.24 13.36
N ILE A 272 -19.21 -13.93 14.43
CA ILE A 272 -20.58 -14.45 14.61
C ILE A 272 -21.30 -13.59 15.63
N LYS A 273 -22.03 -12.59 15.14
CA LYS A 273 -23.04 -11.92 15.96
C LYS A 273 -24.22 -12.86 16.08
N THR A 274 -24.22 -13.63 17.18
CA THR A 274 -25.39 -14.27 17.79
C THR A 274 -26.45 -14.93 16.88
N VAL A 275 -26.07 -15.85 16.00
CA VAL A 275 -27.04 -16.87 15.55
C VAL A 275 -27.34 -17.85 16.69
N PHE A 276 -26.47 -17.90 17.69
CA PHE A 276 -26.57 -18.78 18.85
C PHE A 276 -26.29 -18.02 20.17
N ASP A 277 -27.02 -16.93 20.45
CA ASP A 277 -26.99 -16.35 21.79
C ASP A 277 -27.78 -17.27 22.73
N PHE A 278 -27.09 -18.29 23.23
CA PHE A 278 -27.63 -19.21 24.27
C PHE A 278 -27.54 -18.61 25.68
N ARG A 279 -27.30 -17.29 25.79
CA ARG A 279 -27.24 -16.62 27.09
C ARG A 279 -28.63 -16.54 27.65
N ASP A 280 -28.89 -17.30 28.72
CA ASP A 280 -30.10 -17.16 29.53
C ASP A 280 -30.18 -15.72 30.05
N GLU A 281 -31.38 -15.18 30.17
CA GLU A 281 -31.61 -13.84 30.72
C GLU A 281 -31.01 -13.65 32.12
N GLU A 282 -30.82 -14.74 32.90
CA GLU A 282 -30.14 -14.72 34.20
C GLU A 282 -28.69 -14.22 34.14
N HIS A 283 -27.96 -14.47 33.03
CA HIS A 283 -26.62 -13.96 32.88
C HIS A 283 -26.56 -12.45 32.58
N LYS A 284 -27.67 -11.86 32.15
CA LYS A 284 -27.77 -10.38 31.95
C LYS A 284 -27.92 -9.62 33.27
N LEU A 285 -28.34 -10.29 34.35
CA LEU A 285 -28.67 -9.65 35.62
C LEU A 285 -27.54 -9.63 36.66
N GLN A 286 -26.43 -10.36 36.44
CA GLN A 286 -25.28 -10.33 37.34
C GLN A 286 -24.21 -9.34 36.81
N SER A 287 -24.54 -8.08 36.81
CA SER A 287 -23.58 -7.04 36.50
C SER A 287 -23.09 -6.34 37.76
N VAL A 288 -21.89 -6.64 38.18
CA VAL A 288 -20.95 -5.66 38.73
C VAL A 288 -19.56 -6.23 38.43
N GLU A 289 -18.78 -5.57 37.58
CA GLU A 289 -17.45 -5.98 37.10
C GLU A 289 -17.42 -7.23 36.18
N LYS A 290 -18.21 -7.26 35.13
CA LYS A 290 -18.03 -8.28 34.09
C LYS A 290 -16.85 -7.91 33.17
N GLN A 291 -15.88 -8.83 33.10
CA GLN A 291 -14.98 -8.89 31.94
C GLN A 291 -15.84 -8.90 30.67
N ALA A 292 -15.44 -8.12 29.63
CA ALA A 292 -16.16 -8.09 28.38
C ALA A 292 -16.22 -9.51 27.79
N THR A 293 -17.41 -10.03 27.56
CA THR A 293 -17.68 -11.34 26.95
C THR A 293 -17.62 -11.22 25.42
N ASN A 294 -17.37 -12.32 24.72
CA ASN A 294 -17.16 -12.40 23.28
C ASN A 294 -15.99 -11.52 22.79
N ARG A 295 -14.89 -11.60 23.52
CA ARG A 295 -13.75 -10.73 23.34
C ARG A 295 -12.44 -11.49 23.38
N TRP A 296 -11.52 -11.17 22.47
CA TRP A 296 -10.13 -11.53 22.51
C TRP A 296 -9.27 -10.27 22.65
N ASP A 297 -8.66 -10.11 23.83
CA ASP A 297 -7.66 -9.05 24.08
C ASP A 297 -6.29 -9.56 23.66
N TRP A 298 -5.57 -8.82 22.85
CA TRP A 298 -4.28 -9.24 22.32
C TRP A 298 -3.25 -8.11 22.29
N ILE A 299 -2.00 -8.54 22.37
CA ILE A 299 -0.80 -7.72 22.11
C ILE A 299 -0.21 -8.22 20.79
N ILE A 300 0.10 -7.32 19.89
CA ILE A 300 0.82 -7.62 18.65
C ILE A 300 2.28 -7.25 18.81
N ASN A 301 3.17 -8.16 18.40
CA ASN A 301 4.59 -7.93 18.21
C ASN A 301 4.99 -8.45 16.84
N GLY A 302 5.80 -7.67 16.13
CA GLY A 302 6.17 -8.11 14.80
C GLY A 302 7.38 -7.42 14.22
N SER A 303 7.84 -8.01 13.13
CA SER A 303 8.89 -7.46 12.29
C SER A 303 8.68 -7.83 10.83
N ALA A 304 9.15 -6.98 9.94
CA ALA A 304 9.14 -7.22 8.51
C ALA A 304 10.25 -6.40 7.84
N ASN A 305 10.63 -6.78 6.62
CA ASN A 305 11.46 -5.93 5.77
C ASN A 305 10.56 -5.21 4.77
N TRP A 306 10.56 -3.91 4.81
CA TRP A 306 9.82 -3.08 3.86
C TRP A 306 10.59 -3.00 2.54
N LYS A 307 10.09 -3.66 1.49
CA LYS A 307 10.79 -3.83 0.22
C LYS A 307 11.15 -2.52 -0.47
N SER A 308 10.19 -1.61 -0.62
CA SER A 308 10.40 -0.34 -1.32
C SER A 308 11.39 0.59 -0.64
N LEU A 309 11.53 0.51 0.68
CA LEU A 309 12.50 1.28 1.45
C LEU A 309 13.74 0.46 1.84
N ASN A 310 13.79 -0.81 1.49
CA ASN A 310 14.86 -1.75 1.83
C ASN A 310 15.29 -1.64 3.29
N THR A 311 14.33 -1.59 4.20
CA THR A 311 14.58 -1.37 5.63
C THR A 311 13.74 -2.32 6.49
N PRO A 312 14.33 -2.87 7.58
CA PRO A 312 13.56 -3.62 8.56
C PRO A 312 12.68 -2.69 9.40
N VAL A 313 11.46 -3.16 9.65
CA VAL A 313 10.48 -2.50 10.50
C VAL A 313 10.14 -3.41 11.67
N LYS A 314 10.05 -2.86 12.87
CA LYS A 314 9.51 -3.51 14.06
C LYS A 314 8.20 -2.85 14.45
N MET A 315 7.26 -3.66 14.93
CA MET A 315 5.92 -3.21 15.27
C MET A 315 5.50 -3.81 16.60
N GLU A 316 4.85 -3.00 17.42
CA GLU A 316 4.23 -3.39 18.70
C GLU A 316 2.87 -2.70 18.81
N GLY A 317 1.92 -3.39 19.43
CA GLY A 317 0.59 -2.81 19.62
C GLY A 317 -0.26 -3.58 20.59
N LYS A 318 -1.42 -3.01 20.91
CA LYS A 318 -2.47 -3.63 21.75
C LYS A 318 -3.82 -3.37 21.14
N GLY A 319 -4.66 -4.36 21.20
CA GLY A 319 -6.02 -4.26 20.74
C GLY A 319 -6.88 -5.40 21.25
N PHE A 320 -8.07 -5.43 20.73
CA PHE A 320 -9.01 -6.51 21.01
C PHE A 320 -9.90 -6.78 19.80
N TRP A 321 -10.49 -7.95 19.81
CA TRP A 321 -11.50 -8.37 18.85
C TRP A 321 -12.76 -8.75 19.59
N GLU A 322 -13.86 -8.09 19.30
CA GLU A 322 -15.21 -8.43 19.72
C GLU A 322 -16.02 -8.95 18.54
N ALA A 323 -17.21 -9.50 18.80
CA ALA A 323 -18.04 -10.10 17.76
C ALA A 323 -18.34 -9.16 16.58
N ASP A 324 -18.50 -7.88 16.86
CA ASP A 324 -18.95 -6.86 15.91
C ASP A 324 -17.83 -5.94 15.41
N HIS A 325 -16.66 -5.91 16.08
CA HIS A 325 -15.57 -5.05 15.68
C HIS A 325 -14.18 -5.51 16.14
N ILE A 326 -13.17 -5.01 15.44
CA ILE A 326 -11.76 -5.05 15.87
C ILE A 326 -11.34 -3.64 16.25
N GLU A 327 -10.67 -3.50 17.40
CA GLU A 327 -10.12 -2.23 17.84
C GLU A 327 -8.63 -2.38 18.16
N LEU A 328 -7.82 -1.49 17.59
CA LEU A 328 -6.40 -1.33 17.89
C LEU A 328 -6.24 -0.06 18.71
N ASN A 329 -5.91 -0.21 19.99
CA ASN A 329 -5.81 0.90 20.95
C ASN A 329 -4.44 1.55 21.00
N GLN A 330 -3.41 0.77 20.70
CA GLN A 330 -2.03 1.23 20.66
C GLN A 330 -1.31 0.56 19.50
N LEU A 331 -0.56 1.33 18.75
CA LEU A 331 0.35 0.86 17.71
C LEU A 331 1.58 1.74 17.72
N SER A 332 2.74 1.12 17.71
CA SER A 332 3.99 1.77 17.39
C SER A 332 4.77 0.90 16.41
N ALA A 333 5.29 1.50 15.36
CA ALA A 333 6.16 0.84 14.42
C ALA A 333 7.39 1.71 14.15
N HIS A 334 8.54 1.09 14.07
CA HIS A 334 9.82 1.78 13.89
C HIS A 334 10.64 1.10 12.79
N SER A 335 11.14 1.92 11.84
CA SER A 335 12.12 1.48 10.87
C SER A 335 13.54 1.78 11.34
N LYS A 336 14.54 1.21 10.68
CA LYS A 336 15.91 1.71 10.72
C LYS A 336 16.07 2.89 9.75
N GLU A 337 17.27 3.51 9.75
CA GLU A 337 17.62 4.51 8.74
C GLU A 337 17.45 3.94 7.33
N VAL A 338 16.82 4.71 6.47
CA VAL A 338 16.61 4.35 5.07
C VAL A 338 17.69 5.00 4.21
N LYS A 339 18.35 4.20 3.37
CA LYS A 339 19.40 4.66 2.45
C LYS A 339 19.06 4.21 1.04
N MET A 340 18.53 5.12 0.26
CA MET A 340 18.28 4.93 -1.16
C MET A 340 19.18 5.87 -1.97
N LYS A 341 19.27 5.65 -3.27
CA LYS A 341 20.08 6.48 -4.16
C LYS A 341 19.62 7.95 -4.15
N GLU A 342 18.31 8.14 -4.19
CA GLU A 342 17.69 9.47 -4.32
C GLU A 342 17.33 10.11 -2.98
N VAL A 343 17.18 9.29 -1.91
CA VAL A 343 16.67 9.75 -0.61
C VAL A 343 17.33 8.98 0.52
N LYS A 344 17.73 9.70 1.56
CA LYS A 344 18.10 9.15 2.85
C LYS A 344 17.10 9.64 3.88
N MET A 345 16.75 8.81 4.84
CA MET A 345 15.76 9.16 5.85
C MET A 345 16.20 8.60 7.21
N ALA A 346 16.09 9.41 8.23
CA ALA A 346 16.23 8.96 9.62
C ALA A 346 15.20 7.86 9.94
N PRO A 347 15.36 7.10 11.02
CA PRO A 347 14.39 6.10 11.41
C PRO A 347 12.96 6.66 11.43
N LEU A 348 12.06 5.97 10.73
CA LEU A 348 10.64 6.32 10.68
C LEU A 348 9.93 5.73 11.88
N SER A 349 9.10 6.51 12.53
CA SER A 349 8.21 6.11 13.61
C SER A 349 6.76 6.30 13.19
N LEU A 350 5.95 5.25 13.32
CA LEU A 350 4.50 5.28 13.13
C LEU A 350 3.83 5.04 14.48
N GLU A 351 2.90 5.87 14.86
CA GLU A 351 2.15 5.79 16.11
C GLU A 351 0.65 5.93 15.84
N LEU A 352 -0.15 5.25 16.63
CA LEU A 352 -1.58 5.48 16.69
C LEU A 352 -1.86 6.68 17.61
N LYS A 353 -2.57 7.69 17.13
CA LYS A 353 -2.96 8.88 17.91
C LYS A 353 -4.36 8.78 18.49
N ASP A 354 -5.22 8.05 17.82
CA ASP A 354 -6.52 7.65 18.31
C ASP A 354 -6.75 6.21 17.87
N ARG A 355 -7.60 5.50 18.60
CA ARG A 355 -7.90 4.09 18.32
C ARG A 355 -8.28 3.88 16.86
N LEU A 356 -7.76 2.80 16.27
CA LEU A 356 -8.19 2.31 14.97
C LEU A 356 -9.26 1.26 15.19
N ARG A 357 -10.48 1.53 14.77
CA ARG A 357 -11.62 0.64 14.91
C ARG A 357 -12.17 0.25 13.55
N TRP A 358 -12.40 -1.03 13.36
CA TRP A 358 -13.13 -1.60 12.22
C TRP A 358 -14.39 -2.32 12.71
N ASP A 359 -15.52 -1.82 12.28
CA ASP A 359 -16.85 -2.32 12.57
C ASP A 359 -17.34 -3.19 11.40
N TYR A 360 -17.72 -4.45 11.66
CA TYR A 360 -18.07 -5.39 10.59
C TYR A 360 -19.44 -5.13 9.98
N GLU A 361 -20.44 -4.81 10.78
CA GLU A 361 -21.82 -4.63 10.28
C GLU A 361 -21.93 -3.38 9.43
N GLU A 362 -21.29 -2.32 9.88
CA GLU A 362 -21.27 -1.06 9.15
C GLU A 362 -20.20 -1.04 8.06
N GLU A 363 -19.30 -2.04 8.01
CA GLU A 363 -18.09 -2.05 7.17
C GLU A 363 -17.29 -0.75 7.31
N HIS A 364 -17.32 -0.17 8.52
CA HIS A 364 -16.80 1.14 8.79
C HIS A 364 -15.47 1.08 9.53
N ILE A 365 -14.46 1.74 8.98
CA ILE A 365 -13.15 1.92 9.62
C ILE A 365 -12.94 3.38 10.00
N ARG A 366 -12.40 3.62 11.19
CA ARG A 366 -12.00 4.95 11.65
C ARG A 366 -10.78 4.87 12.56
N GLY A 367 -9.95 5.90 12.49
CA GLY A 367 -8.75 6.01 13.32
C GLY A 367 -7.86 7.17 12.92
N LEU A 368 -6.89 7.47 13.75
CA LEU A 368 -5.90 8.50 13.52
C LEU A 368 -4.48 7.96 13.75
N LEU A 369 -3.67 7.99 12.71
CA LEU A 369 -2.27 7.58 12.70
C LEU A 369 -1.35 8.79 12.57
N GLN A 370 -0.15 8.68 13.08
CA GLN A 370 0.91 9.67 12.86
C GLN A 370 2.22 8.98 12.51
N ALA A 371 2.81 9.39 11.40
CA ALA A 371 4.17 9.02 11.00
C ALA A 371 5.11 10.21 11.21
N LYS A 372 6.29 9.97 11.74
CA LYS A 372 7.31 11.00 11.96
C LYS A 372 8.72 10.46 11.76
N THR A 373 9.60 11.32 11.30
CA THR A 373 11.05 11.05 11.25
C THR A 373 11.80 12.35 11.55
N ASP A 374 13.07 12.26 11.94
CA ASP A 374 13.84 13.45 12.29
C ASP A 374 14.23 14.26 11.04
N TRP A 375 14.50 13.58 9.94
CA TRP A 375 14.86 14.24 8.68
C TRP A 375 14.70 13.32 7.47
N ILE A 376 14.46 13.93 6.32
CA ILE A 376 14.53 13.30 4.99
C ILE A 376 15.50 14.14 4.15
N GLU A 377 16.57 13.54 3.66
CA GLU A 377 17.60 14.18 2.84
C GLU A 377 17.51 13.71 1.39
N LEU A 378 17.45 14.65 0.48
CA LEU A 378 17.42 14.41 -0.95
C LEU A 378 18.86 14.27 -1.50
N ALA A 379 19.03 13.60 -2.65
CA ALA A 379 20.35 13.29 -3.22
C ALA A 379 21.25 14.51 -3.40
N TYR A 380 20.69 15.67 -3.69
CA TYR A 380 21.45 16.92 -3.86
C TYR A 380 21.83 17.60 -2.54
N GLY A 381 21.39 17.06 -1.39
CA GLY A 381 21.71 17.54 -0.05
C GLY A 381 20.68 18.48 0.57
N GLY A 382 19.54 18.71 -0.08
CA GLY A 382 18.40 19.38 0.53
C GLY A 382 17.70 18.49 1.55
N ARG A 383 17.16 19.07 2.63
CA ARG A 383 16.65 18.32 3.76
C ARG A 383 15.29 18.82 4.24
N PHE A 384 14.34 17.90 4.39
CA PHE A 384 13.15 18.13 5.18
C PHE A 384 13.48 17.87 6.65
N VAL A 385 13.16 18.83 7.51
CA VAL A 385 13.45 18.78 8.94
C VAL A 385 12.22 18.35 9.70
N SER A 386 12.35 17.32 10.53
CA SER A 386 11.30 16.79 11.41
C SER A 386 9.94 16.64 10.72
N PRO A 387 9.86 15.92 9.59
CA PRO A 387 8.58 15.72 8.92
C PRO A 387 7.65 14.86 9.78
N VAL A 388 6.42 15.32 9.89
CA VAL A 388 5.32 14.67 10.61
C VAL A 388 4.13 14.59 9.67
N PHE A 389 3.58 13.40 9.52
CA PHE A 389 2.38 13.12 8.72
C PHE A 389 1.29 12.55 9.61
N GLY A 390 0.20 13.30 9.79
CA GLY A 390 -1.01 12.85 10.44
C GLY A 390 -1.99 12.32 9.41
N LEU A 391 -2.61 11.15 9.68
CA LEU A 391 -3.56 10.49 8.78
C LEU A 391 -4.78 10.04 9.55
N GLY A 392 -5.92 10.68 9.30
CA GLY A 392 -7.23 10.23 9.73
C GLY A 392 -7.86 9.31 8.67
N ILE A 393 -8.38 8.18 9.12
CA ILE A 393 -9.11 7.23 8.29
C ILE A 393 -10.56 7.21 8.78
N ASP A 394 -11.51 7.36 7.86
CA ASP A 394 -12.94 7.29 8.16
C ASP A 394 -13.69 6.87 6.88
N GLY A 395 -14.48 5.82 6.95
CA GLY A 395 -15.29 5.40 5.81
C GLY A 395 -15.82 3.99 5.90
N LYS A 396 -16.71 3.69 4.96
CA LYS A 396 -17.29 2.35 4.73
C LYS A 396 -16.54 1.72 3.58
N SER A 397 -16.57 0.45 3.39
CA SER A 397 -15.94 -0.44 2.37
C SER A 397 -14.95 0.18 1.36
N ASN A 398 -15.12 1.45 1.05
CA ASN A 398 -14.19 2.38 0.42
C ASN A 398 -13.82 3.41 1.48
N PHE A 399 -12.62 3.35 2.04
CA PHE A 399 -12.29 4.29 3.10
C PHE A 399 -11.68 5.58 2.53
N ASN A 400 -12.23 6.68 3.02
CA ASN A 400 -11.68 8.01 2.84
C ASN A 400 -10.57 8.24 3.86
N PHE A 401 -9.55 8.95 3.47
CA PHE A 401 -8.54 9.43 4.39
C PHE A 401 -8.32 10.92 4.24
N ALA A 402 -8.06 11.55 5.35
CA ALA A 402 -7.68 12.96 5.43
C ALA A 402 -6.46 13.07 6.34
N GLY A 403 -5.48 13.84 5.91
CA GLY A 403 -4.25 14.00 6.68
C GLY A 403 -3.58 15.33 6.47
N ASP A 404 -2.58 15.60 7.29
CA ASP A 404 -1.73 16.76 7.16
C ASP A 404 -0.25 16.37 7.25
N LEU A 405 0.56 16.99 6.41
CA LEU A 405 2.01 16.84 6.40
C LEU A 405 2.67 18.16 6.81
N LYS A 406 3.58 18.09 7.78
CA LYS A 406 4.42 19.20 8.22
C LYS A 406 5.87 18.77 8.20
N ALA A 407 6.80 19.70 7.92
CA ALA A 407 8.24 19.45 8.01
C ALA A 407 8.94 20.72 8.49
N GLY A 408 9.17 20.82 9.80
CA GLY A 408 9.65 22.02 10.44
C GLY A 408 8.67 23.19 10.27
N SER A 409 9.10 24.23 9.57
CA SER A 409 8.23 25.38 9.23
C SER A 409 7.36 25.17 7.99
N LEU A 410 7.61 24.11 7.20
CA LEU A 410 6.82 23.76 6.03
C LEU A 410 5.48 23.13 6.43
N GLY A 411 4.40 23.61 5.86
CA GLY A 411 3.08 23.04 6.03
C GLY A 411 2.14 23.85 6.92
N PRO A 412 0.93 23.30 7.20
CA PRO A 412 0.49 21.98 6.78
C PRO A 412 0.21 21.87 5.28
N LEU A 413 0.53 20.70 4.72
CA LEU A 413 0.04 20.24 3.42
C LEU A 413 -1.15 19.34 3.70
N ASP A 414 -2.32 19.70 3.18
CA ASP A 414 -3.53 18.91 3.36
C ASP A 414 -3.55 17.75 2.36
N VAL A 415 -3.81 16.54 2.83
CA VAL A 415 -3.91 15.32 2.01
C VAL A 415 -5.31 14.75 2.17
N LEU A 416 -6.02 14.61 1.07
CA LEU A 416 -7.35 14.00 1.02
C LEU A 416 -7.33 12.86 0.01
N GLY A 417 -7.99 11.75 0.30
CA GLY A 417 -8.03 10.67 -0.67
C GLY A 417 -9.00 9.57 -0.32
N VAL A 418 -9.10 8.62 -1.24
CA VAL A 418 -9.97 7.46 -1.18
C VAL A 418 -9.17 6.22 -1.58
N TYR A 419 -9.34 5.15 -0.82
CA TYR A 419 -8.88 3.82 -1.21
C TYR A 419 -10.07 2.97 -1.61
N GLN A 420 -10.07 2.49 -2.84
CA GLN A 420 -11.13 1.67 -3.41
C GLN A 420 -10.56 0.69 -4.44
N ASN A 421 -10.96 -0.59 -4.39
CA ASN A 421 -10.56 -1.60 -5.37
C ASN A 421 -9.03 -1.66 -5.61
N SER A 422 -8.24 -1.65 -4.56
CA SER A 422 -6.78 -1.63 -4.60
C SER A 422 -6.16 -0.39 -5.27
N VAL A 423 -6.94 0.67 -5.46
CA VAL A 423 -6.50 1.96 -5.98
C VAL A 423 -6.59 3.00 -4.87
N LEU A 424 -5.45 3.64 -4.59
CA LEU A 424 -5.38 4.80 -3.73
C LEU A 424 -5.35 6.05 -4.60
N SER A 425 -6.34 6.92 -4.47
CA SER A 425 -6.40 8.18 -5.20
C SER A 425 -6.67 9.35 -4.28
N GLY A 426 -6.14 10.50 -4.60
CA GLY A 426 -6.34 11.66 -3.76
C GLY A 426 -5.74 12.95 -4.29
N GLU A 427 -5.74 13.93 -3.42
CA GLU A 427 -5.24 15.27 -3.67
C GLU A 427 -4.35 15.72 -2.51
N ILE A 428 -3.22 16.31 -2.84
CA ILE A 428 -2.35 17.05 -1.93
C ILE A 428 -2.51 18.51 -2.27
N SER A 429 -2.86 19.31 -1.29
CA SER A 429 -2.98 20.75 -1.46
C SER A 429 -2.24 21.47 -0.33
N TRP A 430 -1.65 22.58 -0.66
CA TRP A 430 -1.12 23.47 0.36
C TRP A 430 -1.56 24.90 0.08
N LYS A 431 -1.98 25.51 1.15
CA LYS A 431 -2.36 26.92 1.19
C LYS A 431 -1.13 27.78 0.95
N GLU A 432 -1.38 29.01 0.55
CA GLU A 432 -0.29 29.97 0.37
C GLU A 432 0.50 30.15 1.65
N GLN A 433 1.81 29.96 1.56
CA GLN A 433 2.74 30.12 2.66
C GLN A 433 4.06 30.76 2.19
N SER A 434 4.83 31.27 3.13
CA SER A 434 6.10 31.92 2.81
C SER A 434 7.08 30.92 2.16
N ALA A 435 7.76 31.33 1.09
CA ALA A 435 8.81 30.54 0.46
C ALA A 435 9.98 30.22 1.39
N LYS A 436 10.20 30.98 2.48
CA LYS A 436 11.22 30.73 3.50
C LYS A 436 11.11 29.34 4.13
N VAL A 437 9.93 28.77 4.19
CA VAL A 437 9.71 27.43 4.75
C VAL A 437 10.47 26.33 3.98
N PHE A 438 10.87 26.60 2.74
CA PHE A 438 11.68 25.71 1.90
C PHE A 438 13.20 25.91 2.06
N GLN A 439 13.67 26.78 2.97
CA GLN A 439 15.08 27.05 3.14
C GLN A 439 15.92 25.79 3.39
N SER A 440 15.39 24.83 4.14
CA SER A 440 16.09 23.57 4.43
C SER A 440 16.29 22.67 3.21
N LEU A 441 15.55 22.91 2.13
CA LEU A 441 15.72 22.18 0.86
C LEU A 441 16.92 22.69 0.05
N PHE A 442 17.49 23.82 0.40
CA PHE A 442 18.76 24.27 -0.17
C PHE A 442 19.91 23.71 0.65
N PRO A 443 20.83 22.95 0.03
CA PRO A 443 22.01 22.47 0.72
C PRO A 443 22.81 23.61 1.34
N GLN A 444 23.24 23.45 2.59
CA GLN A 444 24.02 24.50 3.29
C GLN A 444 25.27 24.91 2.50
N LYS A 445 25.91 23.98 1.79
CA LYS A 445 27.08 24.25 0.95
C LYS A 445 26.84 25.27 -0.18
N TRP A 446 25.60 25.47 -0.61
CA TRP A 446 25.28 26.48 -1.63
C TRP A 446 25.27 27.88 -1.05
N ASN A 447 25.03 28.01 0.25
CA ASN A 447 24.89 29.29 0.95
C ASN A 447 23.85 30.22 0.29
N TRP A 448 22.74 29.64 -0.16
CA TRP A 448 21.61 30.35 -0.74
C TRP A 448 20.58 30.64 0.35
N LEU A 449 20.05 31.85 0.39
CA LEU A 449 19.07 32.28 1.37
C LEU A 449 17.79 32.78 0.72
N ILE A 450 16.66 32.25 1.15
CA ILE A 450 15.35 32.68 0.73
C ILE A 450 14.87 33.80 1.66
N HIS A 451 14.64 34.99 1.10
CA HIS A 451 14.18 36.16 1.86
C HIS A 451 12.71 36.43 1.75
N GLU A 452 12.15 36.27 0.54
CA GLU A 452 10.78 36.63 0.22
C GLU A 452 10.16 35.62 -0.73
N GLY A 453 8.86 35.72 -0.90
CA GLY A 453 8.06 34.94 -1.82
C GLY A 453 6.95 34.18 -1.10
N SER A 454 5.92 33.83 -1.86
CA SER A 454 4.85 32.97 -1.43
C SER A 454 4.73 31.77 -2.35
N ILE A 455 4.35 30.63 -1.78
CA ILE A 455 4.19 29.36 -2.51
C ILE A 455 2.85 28.75 -2.19
N LYS A 456 2.16 28.28 -3.21
CA LYS A 456 0.92 27.50 -3.11
C LYS A 456 0.87 26.44 -4.19
N GLY A 457 0.08 25.41 -3.98
CA GLY A 457 -0.06 24.38 -4.99
C GLY A 457 -1.11 23.33 -4.63
N GLN A 458 -1.36 22.50 -5.61
CA GLN A 458 -2.18 21.30 -5.48
C GLN A 458 -1.71 20.24 -6.45
N SER A 459 -1.85 18.99 -6.06
CA SER A 459 -1.52 17.84 -6.89
C SER A 459 -2.50 16.72 -6.63
N LYS A 460 -2.99 16.09 -7.68
CA LYS A 460 -3.76 14.84 -7.60
C LYS A 460 -2.82 13.67 -7.80
N PHE A 461 -3.09 12.58 -7.11
CA PHE A 461 -2.31 11.36 -7.25
C PHE A 461 -3.20 10.14 -7.38
N VAL A 462 -2.69 9.13 -8.07
CA VAL A 462 -3.26 7.79 -8.16
C VAL A 462 -2.14 6.79 -7.97
N ILE A 463 -2.31 5.88 -7.02
CA ILE A 463 -1.37 4.80 -6.71
C ILE A 463 -2.10 3.48 -6.88
N ASN A 464 -1.57 2.60 -7.70
CA ASN A 464 -2.08 1.26 -7.92
C ASN A 464 -0.93 0.27 -8.15
N THR A 465 -1.23 -0.96 -8.52
CA THR A 465 -0.23 -1.99 -8.82
C THR A 465 0.69 -1.64 -9.99
N ASN A 466 0.27 -0.73 -10.88
CA ASN A 466 1.05 -0.28 -12.04
C ASN A 466 1.99 0.89 -11.72
N GLY A 467 1.95 1.42 -10.49
CA GLY A 467 2.80 2.51 -10.04
C GLY A 467 2.06 3.76 -9.57
N VAL A 468 2.78 4.87 -9.60
CA VAL A 468 2.33 6.18 -9.10
C VAL A 468 2.16 7.13 -10.27
N LYS A 469 0.99 7.79 -10.33
CA LYS A 469 0.72 8.93 -11.19
C LYS A 469 0.42 10.14 -10.34
N MET A 470 1.05 11.28 -10.64
CA MET A 470 0.77 12.56 -9.99
C MET A 470 0.64 13.66 -11.03
N GLY A 471 -0.32 14.54 -10.83
CA GLY A 471 -0.51 15.71 -11.70
C GLY A 471 -1.07 16.89 -10.92
N GLY A 472 -0.55 18.08 -11.18
CA GLY A 472 -0.97 19.27 -10.46
C GLY A 472 -0.18 20.51 -10.83
N GLU A 473 -0.25 21.51 -10.01
CA GLU A 473 0.45 22.78 -10.26
C GLU A 473 1.01 23.35 -8.95
N LEU A 474 2.26 23.80 -9.02
CA LEU A 474 2.96 24.53 -7.98
C LEU A 474 3.26 25.95 -8.47
N ASN A 475 2.94 26.93 -7.65
CA ASN A 475 3.16 28.35 -7.98
C ASN A 475 4.00 29.04 -6.90
N LEU A 476 5.15 29.59 -7.31
CA LEU A 476 5.95 30.53 -6.54
C LEU A 476 5.72 31.93 -7.05
N LYS A 477 5.49 32.90 -6.17
CA LYS A 477 5.32 34.32 -6.51
C LYS A 477 6.24 35.20 -5.71
N GLY A 478 6.86 36.16 -6.37
CA GLY A 478 7.64 37.23 -5.74
C GLY A 478 8.85 36.75 -4.95
N GLY A 479 9.47 35.65 -5.38
CA GLY A 479 10.65 35.08 -4.72
C GLY A 479 11.84 36.04 -4.71
N LYS A 480 12.55 36.11 -3.55
CA LYS A 480 13.87 36.75 -3.42
C LYS A 480 14.84 35.77 -2.81
N ILE A 481 15.91 35.48 -3.54
CA ILE A 481 16.95 34.54 -3.14
C ILE A 481 18.30 35.24 -3.26
N THR A 482 19.11 35.18 -2.22
CA THR A 482 20.51 35.64 -2.25
C THR A 482 21.44 34.43 -2.35
N MET A 483 22.50 34.59 -3.11
CA MET A 483 23.58 33.65 -3.35
C MET A 483 24.91 34.33 -2.97
N PRO A 484 26.03 33.60 -2.78
CA PRO A 484 27.32 34.22 -2.41
C PRO A 484 27.71 35.39 -3.32
N ASP A 485 27.51 35.27 -4.62
CA ASP A 485 27.94 36.26 -5.63
C ASP A 485 26.77 37.00 -6.29
N GLY A 486 25.54 36.84 -5.77
CA GLY A 486 24.39 37.46 -6.41
C GLY A 486 23.06 37.35 -5.71
N GLU A 487 22.04 37.79 -6.41
CA GLU A 487 20.64 37.69 -5.95
C GLU A 487 19.67 37.56 -7.13
N VAL A 488 18.55 36.90 -6.89
CA VAL A 488 17.38 36.85 -7.77
C VAL A 488 16.24 37.53 -7.06
N TYR A 489 15.58 38.47 -7.74
CA TYR A 489 14.46 39.22 -7.21
C TYR A 489 13.24 39.14 -8.09
N GLY A 490 12.06 39.02 -7.48
CA GLY A 490 10.80 38.95 -8.19
C GLY A 490 10.63 37.65 -8.97
N LEU A 491 11.21 36.55 -8.45
CA LEU A 491 11.10 35.24 -9.07
C LEU A 491 9.67 34.70 -9.00
N ASN A 492 9.09 34.36 -10.14
CA ASN A 492 7.82 33.68 -10.24
C ASN A 492 8.03 32.38 -11.01
N ILE A 493 7.46 31.28 -10.51
CA ILE A 493 7.50 29.98 -11.14
C ILE A 493 6.09 29.42 -11.17
N ARG A 494 5.60 29.06 -12.35
CA ARG A 494 4.43 28.22 -12.52
C ARG A 494 4.90 26.85 -12.98
N PHE A 495 4.75 25.87 -12.11
CA PHE A 495 5.25 24.51 -12.31
C PHE A 495 4.09 23.53 -12.43
N PRO A 496 3.59 23.22 -13.64
CA PRO A 496 2.66 22.13 -13.87
C PRO A 496 3.40 20.79 -13.69
N MET A 497 3.02 20.05 -12.64
CA MET A 497 3.60 18.74 -12.36
C MET A 497 2.84 17.66 -13.11
N ASN A 498 3.53 16.75 -13.76
CA ASN A 498 3.02 15.49 -14.26
C ASN A 498 4.09 14.42 -14.05
N TYR A 499 3.84 13.53 -13.11
CA TYR A 499 4.73 12.41 -12.78
C TYR A 499 4.06 11.10 -13.15
N GLU A 500 4.66 10.32 -13.99
CA GLU A 500 4.20 9.01 -14.44
C GLU A 500 5.40 8.16 -14.89
N ASN A 501 5.36 6.86 -14.64
CA ASN A 501 6.42 5.93 -15.03
C ASN A 501 7.82 6.38 -14.54
N GLU A 502 7.92 6.71 -13.26
CA GLU A 502 9.16 7.15 -12.60
C GLU A 502 9.82 8.38 -13.21
N ALA A 503 9.06 9.18 -13.94
CA ALA A 503 9.57 10.39 -14.57
C ALA A 503 8.64 11.58 -14.43
N LEU A 504 9.23 12.75 -14.17
CA LEU A 504 8.54 14.03 -14.25
C LEU A 504 8.49 14.46 -15.74
N GLN A 505 7.29 14.71 -16.23
CA GLN A 505 7.07 15.15 -17.61
C GLN A 505 6.43 16.54 -17.61
N VAL A 506 6.85 17.37 -18.53
CA VAL A 506 6.24 18.67 -18.80
C VAL A 506 5.53 18.61 -20.13
N ALA A 507 4.19 18.70 -20.09
CA ALA A 507 3.36 18.61 -21.29
C ALA A 507 3.65 19.74 -22.29
N SER A 508 3.60 19.43 -23.58
CA SER A 508 3.91 20.37 -24.66
C SER A 508 3.01 21.62 -24.68
N GLY A 509 1.81 21.54 -24.09
CA GLY A 509 0.87 22.66 -24.00
C GLY A 509 0.92 23.49 -22.71
N LYS A 510 1.67 23.02 -21.68
CA LYS A 510 1.78 23.67 -20.37
C LYS A 510 3.21 23.60 -19.87
N PRO A 511 4.08 24.56 -20.25
CA PRO A 511 5.47 24.58 -19.79
C PRO A 511 5.58 24.94 -18.31
N ILE A 512 6.72 24.60 -17.71
CA ILE A 512 7.18 25.30 -16.52
C ILE A 512 7.55 26.70 -16.96
N HIS A 513 6.79 27.70 -16.51
CA HIS A 513 7.05 29.08 -16.82
C HIS A 513 7.80 29.75 -15.67
N ILE A 514 8.95 30.33 -15.96
CA ILE A 514 9.80 31.03 -15.01
C ILE A 514 9.97 32.46 -15.45
N SER A 515 9.70 33.40 -14.55
CA SER A 515 9.95 34.81 -14.78
C SER A 515 10.63 35.45 -13.56
N THR A 516 11.42 36.49 -13.80
CA THR A 516 12.11 37.24 -12.75
C THR A 516 12.18 38.72 -13.10
N LYS A 517 12.14 39.59 -12.09
CA LYS A 517 12.32 41.03 -12.30
C LYS A 517 13.78 41.40 -12.46
N ASN A 518 14.67 40.79 -11.69
CA ASN A 518 16.10 41.08 -11.75
C ASN A 518 16.90 39.88 -11.28
N ILE A 519 18.04 39.63 -11.95
CA ILE A 519 19.08 38.71 -11.52
C ILE A 519 20.39 39.49 -11.51
N ARG A 520 21.06 39.52 -10.38
CA ARG A 520 22.40 40.07 -10.25
C ARG A 520 23.37 38.95 -9.90
N TYR A 521 24.46 38.83 -10.65
CA TYR A 521 25.51 37.86 -10.40
C TYR A 521 26.87 38.49 -10.71
N GLY A 522 27.66 38.77 -9.66
CA GLY A 522 28.85 39.56 -9.80
C GLY A 522 28.57 40.97 -10.36
N ALA A 523 29.24 41.32 -11.44
CA ALA A 523 29.03 42.56 -12.20
C ALA A 523 27.87 42.47 -13.21
N LEU A 524 27.33 41.28 -13.48
CA LEU A 524 26.27 41.09 -14.46
C LEU A 524 24.91 41.38 -13.82
N SER A 525 24.11 42.25 -14.45
CA SER A 525 22.73 42.51 -14.10
C SER A 525 21.81 42.20 -15.27
N VAL A 526 20.82 41.35 -15.05
CA VAL A 526 19.81 40.90 -16.00
C VAL A 526 18.44 41.28 -15.48
N ALA A 527 17.64 41.91 -16.30
CA ALA A 527 16.27 42.31 -15.92
C ALA A 527 15.24 41.59 -16.78
N ASN A 528 14.01 41.53 -16.27
CA ASN A 528 12.85 41.02 -17.01
C ASN A 528 13.09 39.68 -17.68
N GLY A 529 13.64 38.71 -16.92
CA GLY A 529 13.90 37.38 -17.41
C GLY A 529 12.61 36.56 -17.50
N GLU A 530 12.45 35.87 -18.63
CA GLU A 530 11.36 34.91 -18.86
C GLU A 530 11.91 33.69 -19.61
N LEU A 531 11.39 32.52 -19.25
CA LEU A 531 11.68 31.28 -19.99
C LEU A 531 10.58 30.23 -19.77
N ASP A 532 10.47 29.32 -20.72
CA ASP A 532 9.63 28.16 -20.69
C ASP A 532 10.46 26.88 -20.69
N LEU A 533 10.23 25.96 -19.78
CA LEU A 533 10.91 24.67 -19.68
C LEU A 533 9.93 23.55 -19.99
N PHE A 534 10.34 22.66 -20.90
CA PHE A 534 9.63 21.45 -21.31
C PHE A 534 10.52 20.22 -21.17
N GLY A 535 9.96 19.06 -21.41
CA GLY A 535 10.69 17.81 -21.52
C GLY A 535 10.45 16.84 -20.37
N ARG A 536 11.41 15.96 -20.14
CA ARG A 536 11.32 14.88 -19.16
C ARG A 536 12.53 14.91 -18.22
N TYR A 537 12.28 14.60 -16.96
CA TYR A 537 13.34 14.37 -15.96
C TYR A 537 13.12 13.00 -15.27
N PRO A 538 14.11 12.12 -15.22
CA PRO A 538 15.48 12.26 -15.72
C PRO A 538 15.56 12.45 -17.25
N ASN A 539 16.45 13.34 -17.68
CA ASN A 539 16.60 13.68 -19.08
C ASN A 539 17.62 12.76 -19.78
N THR A 540 17.34 12.47 -21.04
CA THR A 540 18.21 11.67 -21.91
C THR A 540 18.32 12.31 -23.28
N MET A 541 19.22 11.82 -24.16
CA MET A 541 19.30 12.27 -25.54
C MET A 541 17.99 12.11 -26.32
N LYS A 542 17.22 11.05 -26.01
CA LYS A 542 15.90 10.81 -26.63
C LYS A 542 14.80 11.68 -26.05
N ASN A 543 14.89 11.97 -24.74
CA ASN A 543 13.92 12.76 -23.99
C ASN A 543 14.64 13.89 -23.24
N PRO A 544 15.10 14.95 -23.95
CA PRO A 544 15.84 16.03 -23.32
C PRO A 544 14.92 16.99 -22.54
N LEU A 545 15.54 17.77 -21.64
CA LEU A 545 14.93 19.02 -21.17
C LEU A 545 15.08 20.07 -22.26
N ILE A 546 14.07 20.88 -22.45
CA ILE A 546 14.01 21.88 -23.55
C ILE A 546 13.62 23.22 -22.94
N LEU A 547 14.53 24.19 -23.02
CA LEU A 547 14.25 25.57 -22.75
C LEU A 547 13.77 26.24 -24.03
N LYS A 548 12.67 26.99 -23.96
CA LYS A 548 12.14 27.78 -25.06
C LYS A 548 11.79 29.19 -24.58
N ASN A 549 11.65 30.09 -25.53
CA ASN A 549 11.20 31.46 -25.31
C ASN A 549 12.00 32.19 -24.24
N VAL A 550 13.31 31.90 -24.17
CA VAL A 550 14.18 32.64 -23.24
C VAL A 550 14.30 34.07 -23.72
N LYS A 551 13.99 34.98 -22.84
CA LYS A 551 14.01 36.41 -23.07
C LYS A 551 14.51 37.11 -21.82
N VAL A 552 15.52 37.92 -21.93
CA VAL A 552 16.09 38.71 -20.84
C VAL A 552 16.56 40.06 -21.28
N SER A 553 16.36 41.08 -20.49
CA SER A 553 16.93 42.42 -20.71
C SER A 553 18.35 42.44 -20.15
N LEU A 554 19.31 42.75 -21.00
CA LEU A 554 20.73 42.74 -20.71
C LEU A 554 21.46 43.80 -21.50
N PHE A 555 22.39 44.53 -20.89
CA PHE A 555 23.16 45.61 -21.54
C PHE A 555 22.26 46.66 -22.21
N ASP A 556 21.19 47.08 -21.59
CA ASP A 556 20.15 47.97 -22.14
C ASP A 556 19.55 47.51 -23.49
N GLY A 557 19.75 46.24 -23.83
CA GLY A 557 19.16 45.55 -24.97
C GLY A 557 18.46 44.27 -24.50
N GLU A 558 18.33 43.32 -25.40
CA GLU A 558 17.62 42.08 -25.18
C GLU A 558 18.45 40.88 -25.65
N LEU A 559 18.49 39.83 -24.82
CA LEU A 559 18.94 38.51 -25.20
C LEU A 559 17.73 37.58 -25.37
N THR A 560 17.66 36.90 -26.50
CA THR A 560 16.67 35.86 -26.76
C THR A 560 17.35 34.56 -27.16
N ILE A 561 16.75 33.42 -26.68
CA ILE A 561 17.11 32.08 -27.12
C ILE A 561 15.78 31.39 -27.47
N SER A 562 15.64 31.02 -28.76
CA SER A 562 14.42 30.37 -29.21
C SER A 562 14.26 28.96 -28.63
N GLN A 563 15.34 28.20 -28.60
CA GLN A 563 15.35 26.85 -28.05
C GLN A 563 16.76 26.40 -27.65
N LEU A 564 16.90 25.78 -26.50
CA LEU A 564 18.10 25.10 -26.02
C LEU A 564 17.70 23.76 -25.37
N THR A 565 18.38 22.67 -25.75
CA THR A 565 18.09 21.32 -25.24
C THR A 565 19.19 20.81 -24.32
N PHE A 566 18.84 20.00 -23.32
CA PHE A 566 19.77 19.31 -22.41
C PHE A 566 19.42 17.81 -22.31
N PRO A 567 20.35 16.89 -22.68
CA PRO A 567 21.62 17.13 -23.34
C PRO A 567 21.43 17.81 -24.69
N GLN A 568 22.39 18.67 -25.09
CA GLN A 568 22.29 19.43 -26.32
C GLN A 568 22.59 18.52 -27.51
N SER A 569 21.63 18.42 -28.41
CA SER A 569 21.74 17.63 -29.65
C SER A 569 21.80 18.50 -30.93
N LYS A 570 21.52 19.79 -30.78
CA LYS A 570 21.52 20.78 -31.84
C LYS A 570 22.15 22.06 -31.33
N MET A 571 22.76 22.81 -32.26
CA MET A 571 23.30 24.14 -31.99
C MET A 571 22.14 25.07 -31.59
N ALA A 572 22.30 25.78 -30.48
CA ALA A 572 21.37 26.84 -30.06
C ALA A 572 21.90 28.20 -30.54
N THR A 573 21.03 29.16 -30.67
CA THR A 573 21.40 30.52 -31.06
C THR A 573 21.07 31.50 -29.96
N LEU A 574 22.08 32.20 -29.47
CA LEU A 574 21.95 33.36 -28.61
C LEU A 574 21.82 34.61 -29.48
N SER A 575 20.69 35.27 -29.42
CA SER A 575 20.44 36.48 -30.21
C SER A 575 20.37 37.70 -29.28
N PHE A 576 21.36 38.54 -29.39
CA PHE A 576 21.39 39.83 -28.68
C PHE A 576 20.90 40.92 -29.62
N THR A 577 19.98 41.72 -29.15
CA THR A 577 19.39 42.81 -29.96
C THR A 577 19.62 44.14 -29.25
N ASN A 578 20.20 45.08 -29.99
CA ASN A 578 20.35 46.46 -29.56
C ASN A 578 21.10 46.64 -28.22
N ILE A 579 22.16 45.84 -27.97
CA ILE A 579 22.94 45.89 -26.75
C ILE A 579 23.90 47.07 -26.70
N ASP A 580 24.10 47.66 -25.52
CA ASP A 580 25.05 48.74 -25.30
C ASP A 580 26.48 48.19 -25.19
N LEU A 581 27.31 48.55 -26.11
CA LEU A 581 28.69 48.08 -26.21
C LEU A 581 29.59 48.58 -25.06
N ALA A 582 29.29 49.73 -24.49
CA ALA A 582 30.03 50.23 -23.31
C ALA A 582 29.83 49.33 -22.08
N GLN A 583 28.62 48.83 -21.86
CA GLN A 583 28.34 47.92 -20.78
C GLN A 583 28.98 46.53 -20.99
N VAL A 584 29.05 46.06 -22.24
CA VAL A 584 29.75 44.81 -22.58
C VAL A 584 31.23 44.92 -22.23
N LEU A 585 31.90 46.01 -22.63
CA LEU A 585 33.31 46.23 -22.30
C LEU A 585 33.57 46.40 -20.78
N ALA A 586 32.67 47.08 -20.09
CA ALA A 586 32.77 47.23 -18.66
C ALA A 586 32.70 45.87 -17.92
N LEU A 587 31.81 44.97 -18.37
CA LEU A 587 31.75 43.60 -17.86
C LEU A 587 33.01 42.79 -18.14
N ALA A 588 33.60 42.96 -19.36
CA ALA A 588 34.86 42.34 -19.75
C ALA A 588 36.08 42.90 -19.05
N GLN A 589 35.93 43.98 -18.28
CA GLN A 589 36.99 44.70 -17.60
C GLN A 589 38.14 45.19 -18.57
N TYR A 590 37.74 45.44 -19.82
CA TYR A 590 38.69 45.85 -20.84
C TYR A 590 38.74 47.36 -20.94
N ASN A 591 39.73 47.94 -20.25
CA ASN A 591 39.87 49.40 -20.02
C ASN A 591 40.70 50.12 -21.08
N GLN A 592 41.25 49.41 -22.08
CA GLN A 592 42.17 49.99 -23.04
C GLN A 592 41.44 50.68 -24.21
N VAL A 593 40.15 50.41 -24.34
CA VAL A 593 39.31 50.97 -25.41
C VAL A 593 38.00 51.47 -24.81
N THR A 594 37.55 52.62 -25.23
CA THR A 594 36.20 53.09 -24.97
C THR A 594 35.37 52.84 -26.21
N LEU A 595 34.27 52.07 -26.05
CA LEU A 595 33.35 51.76 -27.16
C LEU A 595 31.99 52.27 -26.76
N THR A 596 31.38 53.10 -27.61
CA THR A 596 30.05 53.65 -27.42
C THR A 596 29.16 53.33 -28.62
N GLY A 597 27.89 53.07 -28.34
CA GLY A 597 26.92 52.69 -29.38
C GLY A 597 26.33 51.33 -29.15
N ARG A 598 25.61 50.82 -30.09
CA ARG A 598 24.82 49.61 -29.97
C ARG A 598 25.14 48.58 -31.05
N ALA A 599 24.92 47.31 -30.74
CA ALA A 599 25.11 46.22 -31.70
C ALA A 599 24.04 45.14 -31.51
N ASN A 600 23.85 44.37 -32.55
CA ASN A 600 23.19 43.07 -32.52
C ASN A 600 24.27 41.98 -32.57
N ALA A 601 24.03 40.87 -31.89
CA ALA A 601 24.89 39.70 -31.98
C ALA A 601 24.08 38.44 -32.16
N THR A 602 24.54 37.56 -33.04
CA THR A 602 23.96 36.24 -33.24
C THR A 602 25.05 35.20 -32.99
N LEU A 603 24.97 34.53 -31.86
CA LEU A 603 26.01 33.63 -31.38
C LEU A 603 25.50 32.18 -31.39
N PRO A 604 25.90 31.36 -32.40
CA PRO A 604 25.66 29.93 -32.37
C PRO A 604 26.40 29.30 -31.19
N PHE A 605 25.66 28.63 -30.32
CA PHE A 605 26.15 28.12 -29.04
C PHE A 605 25.98 26.61 -28.96
N TRP A 606 27.06 25.90 -28.56
CA TRP A 606 27.02 24.46 -28.34
C TRP A 606 27.85 24.09 -27.12
N PHE A 607 27.14 23.78 -26.03
CA PHE A 607 27.78 23.31 -24.80
C PHE A 607 28.34 21.90 -24.98
N GLY A 608 29.62 21.72 -24.69
CA GLY A 608 30.31 20.42 -24.85
C GLY A 608 30.75 20.08 -26.28
N HIS A 609 30.69 21.03 -27.21
CA HIS A 609 31.30 20.86 -28.54
C HIS A 609 32.82 20.81 -28.44
N LYS A 610 33.47 19.94 -29.24
CA LYS A 610 34.91 19.69 -29.11
C LYS A 610 35.77 20.87 -29.56
N GLU A 611 35.30 21.66 -30.51
CA GLU A 611 36.07 22.72 -31.17
C GLU A 611 35.68 24.13 -30.72
N CYS A 612 34.40 24.38 -30.47
CA CYS A 612 33.93 25.72 -30.12
C CYS A 612 32.67 25.71 -29.26
N LEU A 613 32.61 26.56 -28.24
CA LEU A 613 31.38 26.87 -27.49
C LEU A 613 30.50 27.85 -28.30
N ILE A 614 31.12 28.86 -28.91
CA ILE A 614 30.49 29.77 -29.86
C ILE A 614 31.24 29.59 -31.19
N CYS A 615 30.49 29.22 -32.22
CA CYS A 615 31.06 28.87 -33.51
C CYS A 615 30.64 29.89 -34.55
N ASN A 616 31.59 30.76 -34.94
CA ASN A 616 31.37 31.80 -35.95
C ASN A 616 30.15 32.71 -35.63
N GLY A 617 30.08 33.18 -34.41
CA GLY A 617 29.06 34.18 -34.07
C GLY A 617 29.27 35.48 -34.82
N THR A 618 28.20 36.20 -35.09
CA THR A 618 28.24 37.49 -35.81
C THR A 618 27.87 38.62 -34.90
N LEU A 619 28.55 39.74 -35.07
CA LEU A 619 28.21 41.01 -34.43
C LEU A 619 28.01 42.05 -35.54
N GLU A 620 26.93 42.80 -35.46
CA GLU A 620 26.53 43.83 -36.41
C GLU A 620 26.23 45.14 -35.67
N GLN A 621 26.77 46.21 -36.15
CA GLN A 621 26.56 47.55 -35.62
C GLN A 621 25.09 47.98 -35.83
N VAL A 622 24.54 48.67 -34.78
CA VAL A 622 23.22 49.33 -34.83
C VAL A 622 23.40 50.84 -34.64
N GLY A 623 23.10 51.59 -35.67
CA GLY A 623 23.29 53.05 -35.65
C GLY A 623 24.75 53.48 -35.55
N ASN A 624 25.01 54.61 -34.92
CA ASN A 624 26.36 55.16 -34.78
C ASN A 624 27.10 54.48 -33.63
N VAL A 625 28.28 53.96 -33.93
CA VAL A 625 29.18 53.37 -32.93
C VAL A 625 30.51 54.11 -33.01
N SER A 626 31.10 54.48 -31.87
CA SER A 626 32.41 55.09 -31.84
C SER A 626 33.40 54.30 -30.99
N ILE A 627 34.66 54.22 -31.48
CA ILE A 627 35.75 53.61 -30.75
C ILE A 627 36.74 54.72 -30.39
N LYS A 628 37.23 54.73 -29.16
CA LYS A 628 38.28 55.63 -28.67
C LYS A 628 39.31 54.82 -27.89
N LEU A 629 40.56 54.91 -28.37
CA LEU A 629 41.70 54.28 -27.71
C LEU A 629 42.20 55.11 -26.51
N THR A 630 42.56 54.45 -25.41
CA THR A 630 43.20 55.14 -24.28
C THR A 630 44.62 55.58 -24.61
N ASP A 631 45.11 56.60 -23.90
CA ASP A 631 46.46 57.11 -24.10
C ASP A 631 47.57 56.06 -23.84
N GLU A 632 47.31 55.10 -22.98
CA GLU A 632 48.21 53.99 -22.71
C GLU A 632 48.33 53.05 -23.91
N MET A 633 47.20 52.71 -24.52
CA MET A 633 47.16 51.85 -25.71
C MET A 633 47.82 52.56 -26.90
N ILE A 634 47.57 53.84 -27.05
CA ILE A 634 48.18 54.69 -28.08
C ILE A 634 49.73 54.73 -27.93
N LYS A 635 50.24 54.93 -26.71
CA LYS A 635 51.69 54.88 -26.43
C LYS A 635 52.29 53.50 -26.68
N GLY A 636 51.58 52.43 -26.42
CA GLY A 636 52.01 51.06 -26.76
C GLY A 636 52.14 50.83 -28.26
N LEU A 637 51.12 51.23 -29.00
CA LEU A 637 51.09 51.09 -30.46
C LEU A 637 52.09 51.99 -31.20
N LYS A 638 52.40 53.14 -30.63
CA LYS A 638 53.38 54.12 -31.27
C LYS A 638 54.83 53.71 -31.14
N LYS A 639 55.19 52.64 -30.54
CA LYS A 639 56.56 52.09 -30.52
C LYS A 639 57.00 51.45 -31.83
N GLY A 640 56.03 51.24 -32.74
CA GLY A 640 56.28 50.79 -34.13
C GLY A 640 56.67 51.93 -35.07
N GLY A 641 56.88 51.68 -36.38
CA GLY A 641 57.35 52.65 -37.36
C GLY A 641 56.41 53.85 -37.60
N TRP A 642 56.85 54.86 -38.28
CA TRP A 642 56.12 56.11 -38.46
C TRP A 642 54.81 55.97 -39.29
N THR A 643 54.73 55.03 -40.24
CA THR A 643 53.49 54.65 -40.94
C THR A 643 52.43 54.11 -40.06
N GLU A 644 52.81 53.35 -39.00
CA GLU A 644 51.98 52.87 -37.98
C GLU A 644 51.47 54.00 -37.03
N ASN A 645 52.26 55.02 -36.81
CA ASN A 645 51.90 56.22 -36.06
C ASN A 645 50.74 57.01 -36.68
N ILE A 646 50.71 57.13 -38.03
CA ILE A 646 49.63 57.80 -38.74
C ILE A 646 48.32 56.95 -38.62
N LEU A 647 48.43 55.64 -38.72
CA LEU A 647 47.32 54.74 -38.59
C LEU A 647 46.78 54.77 -37.17
N VAL A 648 47.66 54.75 -36.17
CA VAL A 648 47.26 54.83 -34.73
C VAL A 648 46.58 56.16 -34.46
N ASP A 649 47.05 57.29 -35.00
CA ASP A 649 46.41 58.59 -34.87
C ASP A 649 45.05 58.69 -35.55
N LEU A 650 44.79 57.92 -36.59
CA LEU A 650 43.49 57.80 -37.27
C LEU A 650 42.56 56.94 -36.41
N LEU A 651 43.08 55.88 -35.78
CA LEU A 651 42.33 54.94 -34.95
C LEU A 651 42.06 55.48 -33.52
N LYS A 652 42.73 56.58 -33.11
CA LYS A 652 42.58 57.18 -31.75
C LYS A 652 41.11 57.45 -31.41
N GLU A 653 40.34 57.86 -32.39
CA GLU A 653 38.90 58.07 -32.30
C GLU A 653 38.27 57.81 -33.68
N MET A 654 37.39 56.84 -33.76
CA MET A 654 36.68 56.47 -35.00
C MET A 654 35.18 56.40 -34.77
N GLU A 655 34.42 56.99 -35.66
CA GLU A 655 33.02 56.70 -35.86
C GLU A 655 32.88 55.59 -36.91
N LEU A 656 32.20 54.50 -36.49
CA LEU A 656 32.06 53.30 -37.29
C LEU A 656 30.84 53.39 -38.22
N LYS A 657 30.96 52.90 -39.45
CA LYS A 657 29.88 52.72 -40.42
C LYS A 657 29.95 51.31 -40.98
N ASN A 658 28.82 50.60 -40.93
CA ASN A 658 28.69 49.25 -41.48
C ASN A 658 29.76 48.26 -40.99
N SER A 659 30.16 48.33 -39.75
CA SER A 659 31.15 47.43 -39.17
C SER A 659 30.49 46.12 -38.73
N HIS A 660 31.19 45.02 -39.00
CA HIS A 660 30.77 43.68 -38.55
C HIS A 660 31.96 42.90 -38.02
N ALA A 661 31.69 41.96 -37.15
CA ALA A 661 32.69 41.08 -36.61
C ALA A 661 32.17 39.64 -36.49
N THR A 662 33.10 38.69 -36.60
CA THR A 662 32.83 37.30 -36.25
C THR A 662 33.59 36.91 -35.00
N VAL A 663 32.96 36.15 -34.15
CA VAL A 663 33.49 35.67 -32.86
C VAL A 663 33.43 34.17 -32.80
N THR A 664 34.53 33.55 -32.40
CA THR A 664 34.59 32.13 -32.08
C THR A 664 35.18 31.98 -30.68
N LEU A 665 34.51 31.23 -29.82
CA LEU A 665 34.99 30.91 -28.48
C LEU A 665 35.22 29.41 -28.37
N ASP A 666 36.42 29.01 -28.04
CA ASP A 666 36.77 27.59 -27.88
C ASP A 666 36.34 27.06 -26.47
N PRO A 667 36.35 25.74 -26.25
CA PRO A 667 36.02 25.15 -24.94
C PRO A 667 37.01 25.50 -23.82
N LYS A 668 38.19 26.01 -24.13
CA LYS A 668 39.21 26.42 -23.17
C LYS A 668 39.07 27.89 -22.77
N GLY A 669 38.11 28.61 -23.37
CA GLY A 669 37.87 30.02 -23.10
C GLY A 669 38.70 30.97 -23.97
N GLN A 670 39.40 30.47 -25.02
CA GLN A 670 40.12 31.31 -25.96
C GLN A 670 39.13 31.86 -27.00
N MET A 671 39.14 33.17 -27.15
CA MET A 671 38.27 33.88 -28.08
C MET A 671 39.09 34.33 -29.32
N THR A 672 38.55 34.03 -30.47
CA THR A 672 39.05 34.58 -31.75
C THR A 672 38.04 35.58 -32.28
N LEU A 673 38.45 36.82 -32.43
CA LEU A 673 37.66 37.89 -33.00
C LEU A 673 38.23 38.28 -34.39
N ARG A 674 37.40 38.24 -35.40
CA ARG A 674 37.73 38.79 -36.72
C ARG A 674 36.75 39.93 -37.01
N ALA A 675 37.26 41.14 -37.08
CA ALA A 675 36.45 42.35 -37.30
C ALA A 675 36.81 43.04 -38.62
N SER A 676 35.76 43.37 -39.32
CA SER A 676 35.86 44.30 -40.45
C SER A 676 35.29 45.65 -40.05
N ILE A 677 36.15 46.59 -39.75
CA ILE A 677 35.79 47.88 -39.18
C ILE A 677 35.92 48.92 -40.30
N SER A 678 34.81 49.59 -40.57
CA SER A 678 34.78 50.69 -41.53
C SER A 678 34.29 51.96 -40.88
N GLY A 679 35.01 53.04 -40.99
CA GLY A 679 34.64 54.27 -40.29
C GLY A 679 35.55 55.46 -40.70
N PHE A 680 35.30 56.57 -40.07
CA PHE A 680 36.10 57.79 -40.29
C PHE A 680 36.48 58.43 -38.95
N ASN A 681 37.58 59.16 -38.94
CA ASN A 681 38.00 59.95 -37.80
C ASN A 681 37.32 61.31 -37.83
N PRO A 682 36.41 61.65 -36.85
CA PRO A 682 35.64 62.88 -36.90
C PRO A 682 36.50 64.14 -36.69
N THR A 683 37.62 64.04 -35.99
CA THR A 683 38.54 65.17 -35.72
C THR A 683 39.45 65.51 -36.92
N LYS A 684 39.78 64.53 -37.75
CA LYS A 684 40.68 64.72 -38.95
C LYS A 684 39.93 64.92 -40.25
N ARG A 685 38.61 64.97 -40.25
CA ARG A 685 37.71 65.18 -41.39
C ARG A 685 38.09 64.36 -42.58
N THR A 686 38.37 63.07 -42.43
CA THR A 686 38.63 62.17 -43.55
C THR A 686 37.35 61.95 -44.34
N ASN A 687 37.34 62.29 -45.65
CA ASN A 687 36.12 62.14 -46.44
C ASN A 687 35.84 60.70 -46.90
N ASN A 688 36.81 59.79 -46.74
CA ASN A 688 36.69 58.40 -47.15
C ASN A 688 36.75 57.50 -45.94
N PRO A 689 35.88 56.46 -45.81
CA PRO A 689 35.93 55.48 -44.71
C PRO A 689 37.21 54.64 -44.81
N ILE A 690 37.83 54.39 -43.67
CA ILE A 690 38.99 53.51 -43.55
C ILE A 690 38.41 52.13 -43.13
N THR A 691 38.82 51.09 -43.86
CA THR A 691 38.45 49.73 -43.56
C THR A 691 39.65 48.96 -42.98
N LEU A 692 39.47 48.38 -41.81
CA LEU A 692 40.47 47.57 -41.12
C LEU A 692 39.95 46.17 -40.91
N ASN A 693 40.77 45.19 -41.24
CA ASN A 693 40.52 43.79 -40.88
C ASN A 693 41.43 43.43 -39.73
N TYR A 694 40.80 43.11 -38.60
CA TYR A 694 41.47 42.74 -37.34
C TYR A 694 41.23 41.29 -37.01
N THR A 695 42.24 40.55 -36.58
CA THR A 695 42.16 39.19 -36.09
C THR A 695 42.95 39.10 -34.79
N HIS A 696 42.33 38.66 -33.74
CA HIS A 696 42.95 38.46 -32.44
C HIS A 696 42.64 37.07 -31.92
#